data_4735476346194f2e06d5478e413b45fe
#
_entry.id   4735476346194f2e06d5478e413b45fe
#
_cell.length_a   1.000
_cell.length_b   1.000
_cell.length_c   1.000
_cell.angle_alpha   90.00
_cell.angle_beta   90.00
_cell.angle_gamma   90.00
#
_symmetry.space_group_name_H-M   'P 1'
#
loop_
_entity.id
_entity.type
_entity.pdbx_description
1 polymer ?
#
loop_
_entity_poly.entity_id
_entity_poly.type
_entity_poly.pdbx_seq_one_letter_code
_entity_poly.pdbx_strand_id
1 'polypeptide(L)'
;MKKIILFILLFTQLKSFSQSYDVCVYGGTSAGVIAAYTAAKLNKKVILIEPGKHLGGLSSGGLGYTDIGNKYAISGLARDFYRRMGKHYGKFETWIFEPHVAEQIFNDYIKEASVPVLYEYRITAAVKQGGFIENITVENVALPSSSTNKIITAKMFIDCSYEGDLMAKGSVSYIVGREDNSLYNETWNGVQLLNQHQFPDGVDPYKTPSDSTSGLLWGISNNKLLPNGTGNKMVQTYNYRVCLTDDAANKIEITQPLNYDPSHYELLLRYIIKYNPKELNDRVLKIDIMPNHKTDINNNGPFSTDMIGMNYDYPDADYATRQRILQEHTDYVKGLLYFIGHDPRMPQYLRDEMLQWGYPKDEYTDNNNFTQQAYIRESRRLIGDYVMTQANCESRAVVNDGVGMAAYTMDSHNCERLVVNGMVKNEGDVQKGGFGPYPVSYRALIPKANECTNLYVPVCLSASHIAYGSIRMEPVFMVLAQSSAAAACMAIDAHQTVQQIDVKKLQQTLAQNPLIDGSTPEILVDDNDSLHVKSSGTRQNQTSGGYGATWINIPVEKLPTNITYTPKVDFPGRYTIYAYMPTVKHAATQMHYIVDNNGNAKDVLITPHTNIEGQTSGEWVSLGTYTLQKGNKTSVIITNKGTDGVVAADAILFVPVDK
;
A
#
# COMPACT_ATOMS: atom_id res chain seq x y z
N MET A 1 -14.24 10.22 81.02
CA MET A 1 -13.71 9.15 80.09
C MET A 1 -14.09 9.50 78.68
N LYS A 2 -13.12 10.07 77.90
CA LYS A 2 -13.34 10.45 76.49
C LYS A 2 -12.89 9.24 75.63
N LYS A 3 -13.82 8.67 74.86
CA LYS A 3 -13.51 7.61 73.89
C LYS A 3 -12.99 8.27 72.58
N ILE A 4 -11.73 8.06 72.26
CA ILE A 4 -11.13 8.42 70.98
C ILE A 4 -11.46 7.28 70.00
N ILE A 5 -12.25 7.58 68.95
CA ILE A 5 -12.51 6.68 67.81
C ILE A 5 -11.43 6.95 66.77
N LEU A 6 -10.53 5.99 66.59
CA LEU A 6 -9.46 5.99 65.55
C LEU A 6 -10.07 5.51 64.23
N PHE A 7 -10.22 6.42 63.24
CA PHE A 7 -10.64 6.10 61.88
C PHE A 7 -9.39 5.64 61.08
N ILE A 8 -9.27 4.33 60.87
CA ILE A 8 -8.26 3.78 59.97
C ILE A 8 -8.79 3.93 58.56
N LEU A 9 -8.26 4.89 57.79
CA LEU A 9 -8.45 4.99 56.34
C LEU A 9 -7.63 3.87 55.66
N LEU A 10 -8.33 2.82 55.26
CA LEU A 10 -7.76 1.81 54.34
C LEU A 10 -7.63 2.44 52.94
N PHE A 11 -6.44 2.88 52.58
CA PHE A 11 -6.10 3.17 51.19
C PHE A 11 -6.00 1.83 50.43
N THR A 12 -7.08 1.41 49.80
CA THR A 12 -7.03 0.37 48.77
C THR A 12 -6.33 0.97 47.56
N GLN A 13 -5.05 0.72 47.45
CA GLN A 13 -4.35 0.91 46.18
C GLN A 13 -4.99 -0.04 45.15
N LEU A 14 -5.84 0.49 44.30
CA LEU A 14 -6.24 -0.16 43.07
C LEU A 14 -4.97 -0.34 42.26
N LYS A 15 -4.35 -1.53 42.37
CA LYS A 15 -3.32 -1.96 41.42
C LYS A 15 -4.02 -2.05 40.08
N SER A 16 -3.88 -1.01 39.28
CA SER A 16 -4.10 -1.12 37.83
C SER A 16 -3.19 -2.24 37.33
N PHE A 17 -3.77 -3.38 36.94
CA PHE A 17 -3.01 -4.47 36.34
C PHE A 17 -2.50 -3.97 34.99
N SER A 18 -1.28 -3.46 34.95
CA SER A 18 -0.57 -3.22 33.70
C SER A 18 -0.43 -4.56 32.98
N GLN A 19 -1.05 -4.70 31.82
CA GLN A 19 -0.86 -5.88 30.98
C GLN A 19 0.49 -5.76 30.28
N SER A 20 1.38 -6.71 30.56
CA SER A 20 2.71 -6.74 29.93
C SER A 20 2.71 -7.68 28.74
N TYR A 21 3.29 -7.19 27.63
CA TYR A 21 3.45 -7.88 26.37
C TYR A 21 4.92 -7.92 25.95
N ASP A 22 5.27 -8.83 25.04
CA ASP A 22 6.57 -8.80 24.38
C ASP A 22 6.58 -7.74 23.27
N VAL A 23 5.53 -7.72 22.46
CA VAL A 23 5.37 -6.77 21.34
C VAL A 23 4.00 -6.09 21.44
N CYS A 24 4.00 -4.77 21.34
CA CYS A 24 2.82 -3.94 21.14
C CYS A 24 2.83 -3.37 19.73
N VAL A 25 1.81 -3.69 18.93
CA VAL A 25 1.59 -3.14 17.60
C VAL A 25 0.48 -2.10 17.68
N TYR A 26 0.75 -0.89 17.20
CA TYR A 26 -0.22 0.21 17.16
C TYR A 26 -0.61 0.52 15.71
N GLY A 27 -1.91 0.50 15.42
CA GLY A 27 -2.54 0.60 14.10
C GLY A 27 -2.84 -0.78 13.52
N GLY A 28 -4.13 -1.13 13.40
CA GLY A 28 -4.63 -2.39 12.81
C GLY A 28 -4.70 -2.33 11.28
N THR A 29 -3.79 -1.58 10.63
CA THR A 29 -3.63 -1.52 9.18
C THR A 29 -3.20 -2.88 8.62
N SER A 30 -3.09 -3.01 7.31
CA SER A 30 -2.52 -4.21 6.68
C SER A 30 -1.16 -4.57 7.27
N ALA A 31 -0.29 -3.56 7.46
CA ALA A 31 1.00 -3.67 8.12
C ALA A 31 0.87 -4.18 9.57
N GLY A 32 -0.06 -3.60 10.34
CA GLY A 32 -0.22 -3.95 11.75
C GLY A 32 -0.71 -5.38 11.96
N VAL A 33 -1.62 -5.85 11.13
CA VAL A 33 -2.07 -7.25 11.16
C VAL A 33 -0.92 -8.21 10.88
N ILE A 34 -0.14 -7.94 9.82
CA ILE A 34 1.01 -8.77 9.45
C ILE A 34 2.11 -8.74 10.52
N ALA A 35 2.39 -7.57 11.11
CA ALA A 35 3.34 -7.47 12.22
C ALA A 35 2.89 -8.29 13.43
N ALA A 36 1.63 -8.16 13.83
CA ALA A 36 1.07 -8.86 14.98
C ALA A 36 1.04 -10.39 14.76
N TYR A 37 0.62 -10.84 13.58
CA TYR A 37 0.68 -12.24 13.16
C TYR A 37 2.10 -12.78 13.24
N THR A 38 3.07 -12.08 12.64
CA THR A 38 4.47 -12.48 12.60
C THR A 38 5.04 -12.67 13.99
N ALA A 39 4.87 -11.69 14.88
CA ALA A 39 5.39 -11.76 16.23
C ALA A 39 4.74 -12.89 17.05
N ALA A 40 3.43 -13.10 16.91
CA ALA A 40 2.72 -14.18 17.58
C ALA A 40 3.16 -15.57 17.07
N LYS A 41 3.35 -15.76 15.76
CA LYS A 41 3.88 -17.00 15.18
C LYS A 41 5.33 -17.28 15.59
N LEU A 42 6.09 -16.26 15.95
CA LEU A 42 7.42 -16.37 16.58
C LEU A 42 7.35 -16.50 18.11
N ASN A 43 6.19 -16.93 18.65
CA ASN A 43 5.96 -17.23 20.06
C ASN A 43 6.15 -16.02 21.00
N LYS A 44 5.85 -14.81 20.56
CA LYS A 44 5.82 -13.62 21.42
C LYS A 44 4.40 -13.36 21.92
N LYS A 45 4.28 -12.81 23.11
CA LYS A 45 3.02 -12.31 23.64
C LYS A 45 2.73 -10.94 23.01
N VAL A 46 1.73 -10.86 22.14
CA VAL A 46 1.43 -9.69 21.31
C VAL A 46 0.10 -9.06 21.72
N ILE A 47 -0.01 -7.75 21.56
CA ILE A 47 -1.28 -7.01 21.48
C ILE A 47 -1.29 -6.15 20.23
N LEU A 48 -2.42 -6.12 19.52
CA LEU A 48 -2.70 -5.19 18.45
C LEU A 48 -3.70 -4.15 18.95
N ILE A 49 -3.40 -2.86 18.76
CA ILE A 49 -4.27 -1.75 19.14
C ILE A 49 -4.74 -1.05 17.89
N GLU A 50 -6.07 -0.95 17.71
CA GLU A 50 -6.70 -0.32 16.57
C GLU A 50 -7.63 0.82 17.01
N PRO A 51 -7.40 2.07 16.53
CA PRO A 51 -8.28 3.20 16.82
C PRO A 51 -9.71 3.07 16.27
N GLY A 52 -9.88 2.31 15.19
CA GLY A 52 -11.17 2.02 14.56
C GLY A 52 -11.78 0.71 15.02
N LYS A 53 -12.73 0.22 14.20
CA LYS A 53 -13.45 -1.04 14.41
C LYS A 53 -13.02 -2.13 13.44
N HIS A 54 -12.22 -1.81 12.42
CA HIS A 54 -11.89 -2.64 11.29
C HIS A 54 -10.41 -2.88 11.16
N LEU A 55 -10.01 -4.03 10.61
CA LEU A 55 -8.62 -4.37 10.36
C LEU A 55 -8.29 -4.31 8.86
N GLY A 56 -7.02 -4.05 8.56
CA GLY A 56 -6.51 -4.03 7.19
C GLY A 56 -6.34 -2.63 6.60
N GLY A 57 -6.75 -1.59 7.33
CA GLY A 57 -6.55 -0.19 6.91
C GLY A 57 -7.11 0.08 5.52
N LEU A 58 -6.28 0.64 4.63
CA LEU A 58 -6.72 1.01 3.28
C LEU A 58 -7.02 -0.21 2.41
N SER A 59 -6.34 -1.35 2.60
CA SER A 59 -6.60 -2.58 1.83
C SER A 59 -8.01 -3.13 2.03
N SER A 60 -8.60 -2.97 3.23
CA SER A 60 -10.01 -3.28 3.51
C SER A 60 -10.91 -2.04 3.43
N GLY A 61 -10.32 -0.86 3.32
CA GLY A 61 -10.99 0.44 3.34
C GLY A 61 -11.18 1.08 1.97
N GLY A 62 -11.18 0.29 0.87
CA GLY A 62 -11.54 0.78 -0.46
C GLY A 62 -10.49 0.58 -1.55
N LEU A 63 -9.20 0.38 -1.21
CA LEU A 63 -8.15 0.05 -2.18
C LEU A 63 -8.31 -1.39 -2.66
N GLY A 64 -9.32 -1.64 -3.46
CA GLY A 64 -9.60 -2.95 -4.04
C GLY A 64 -8.79 -3.23 -5.30
N TYR A 65 -8.30 -2.18 -5.96
CA TYR A 65 -7.38 -2.28 -7.10
C TYR A 65 -5.97 -1.91 -6.63
N THR A 66 -5.14 -2.92 -6.32
CA THR A 66 -3.87 -2.75 -5.61
C THR A 66 -2.82 -2.00 -6.41
N ASP A 67 -2.19 -1.00 -5.80
CA ASP A 67 -1.02 -0.32 -6.32
C ASP A 67 0.24 -1.16 -6.02
N ILE A 68 0.83 -1.81 -7.04
CA ILE A 68 1.91 -2.80 -6.87
C ILE A 68 3.25 -2.30 -7.40
N GLY A 69 3.25 -1.76 -8.60
CA GLY A 69 4.44 -1.52 -9.42
C GLY A 69 5.00 -2.80 -10.02
N ASN A 70 5.54 -3.69 -9.20
CA ASN A 70 6.16 -4.94 -9.66
C ASN A 70 5.92 -6.05 -8.63
N LYS A 71 5.35 -7.16 -9.04
CA LYS A 71 4.99 -8.29 -8.17
C LYS A 71 6.21 -8.97 -7.52
N TYR A 72 7.37 -8.92 -8.17
CA TYR A 72 8.61 -9.47 -7.63
C TYR A 72 9.00 -8.84 -6.28
N ALA A 73 8.72 -7.54 -6.09
CA ALA A 73 9.03 -6.84 -4.86
C ALA A 73 8.20 -7.33 -3.66
N ILE A 74 7.06 -7.99 -3.91
CA ILE A 74 6.13 -8.40 -2.86
C ILE A 74 6.41 -9.84 -2.45
N SER A 75 6.84 -10.05 -1.21
CA SER A 75 7.31 -11.33 -0.69
C SER A 75 6.62 -11.70 0.63
N GLY A 76 6.90 -12.89 1.13
CA GLY A 76 6.47 -13.36 2.45
C GLY A 76 4.96 -13.33 2.65
N LEU A 77 4.54 -12.88 3.82
CA LEU A 77 3.12 -12.80 4.20
C LEU A 77 2.32 -11.82 3.36
N ALA A 78 2.95 -10.79 2.79
CA ALA A 78 2.27 -9.90 1.85
C ALA A 78 1.82 -10.67 0.59
N ARG A 79 2.68 -11.54 0.03
CA ARG A 79 2.29 -12.41 -1.08
C ARG A 79 1.25 -13.44 -0.66
N ASP A 80 1.36 -14.03 0.53
CA ASP A 80 0.35 -14.95 1.07
C ASP A 80 -1.03 -14.31 1.14
N PHE A 81 -1.12 -13.03 1.52
CA PHE A 81 -2.38 -12.28 1.50
C PHE A 81 -3.02 -12.31 0.12
N TYR A 82 -2.29 -11.98 -0.96
CA TYR A 82 -2.81 -12.01 -2.33
C TYR A 82 -3.10 -13.42 -2.85
N ARG A 83 -2.46 -14.45 -2.30
CA ARG A 83 -2.80 -15.86 -2.57
C ARG A 83 -4.04 -16.32 -1.84
N ARG A 84 -4.25 -15.92 -0.59
CA ARG A 84 -5.52 -16.14 0.13
C ARG A 84 -6.66 -15.45 -0.60
N MET A 85 -6.41 -14.24 -1.11
CA MET A 85 -7.33 -13.50 -1.95
C MET A 85 -7.64 -14.27 -3.25
N GLY A 86 -6.62 -14.74 -3.96
CA GLY A 86 -6.78 -15.60 -5.15
C GLY A 86 -7.61 -16.85 -4.88
N LYS A 87 -7.33 -17.53 -3.76
CA LYS A 87 -8.09 -18.72 -3.35
C LYS A 87 -9.59 -18.43 -3.17
N HIS A 88 -9.95 -17.26 -2.61
CA HIS A 88 -11.34 -16.83 -2.48
C HIS A 88 -12.03 -16.75 -3.85
N TYR A 89 -11.36 -16.18 -4.85
CA TYR A 89 -11.88 -16.02 -6.21
C TYR A 89 -11.56 -17.19 -7.17
N GLY A 90 -11.06 -18.33 -6.66
CA GLY A 90 -10.73 -19.50 -7.47
C GLY A 90 -9.51 -19.32 -8.38
N LYS A 91 -8.61 -18.39 -8.04
CA LYS A 91 -7.35 -18.08 -8.74
C LYS A 91 -6.14 -18.45 -7.87
N PHE A 92 -4.95 -18.56 -8.48
CA PHE A 92 -3.72 -18.80 -7.73
C PHE A 92 -3.34 -17.61 -6.85
N GLU A 93 -3.43 -16.39 -7.38
CA GLU A 93 -3.35 -15.11 -6.67
C GLU A 93 -4.22 -14.07 -7.37
N THR A 94 -4.67 -13.05 -6.64
CA THR A 94 -5.34 -11.89 -7.25
C THR A 94 -5.00 -10.61 -6.50
N TRP A 95 -4.95 -9.52 -7.26
CA TRP A 95 -4.54 -8.18 -6.82
C TRP A 95 -5.68 -7.18 -6.92
N ILE A 96 -6.85 -7.67 -7.35
CA ILE A 96 -8.10 -6.92 -7.45
C ILE A 96 -9.17 -7.68 -6.68
N PHE A 97 -9.81 -7.04 -5.72
CA PHE A 97 -10.68 -7.72 -4.76
C PHE A 97 -11.67 -6.76 -4.07
N GLU A 98 -12.67 -7.35 -3.45
CA GLU A 98 -13.68 -6.63 -2.67
C GLU A 98 -13.16 -6.29 -1.26
N PRO A 99 -13.52 -5.12 -0.70
CA PRO A 99 -13.06 -4.68 0.62
C PRO A 99 -13.38 -5.64 1.77
N HIS A 100 -14.62 -6.17 1.84
CA HIS A 100 -15.02 -7.10 2.90
C HIS A 100 -14.23 -8.41 2.88
N VAL A 101 -13.83 -8.89 1.69
CA VAL A 101 -13.00 -10.10 1.55
C VAL A 101 -11.59 -9.83 2.11
N ALA A 102 -11.04 -8.64 1.86
CA ALA A 102 -9.75 -8.25 2.43
C ALA A 102 -9.82 -8.21 3.96
N GLU A 103 -10.85 -7.59 4.53
CA GLU A 103 -11.04 -7.53 5.97
C GLU A 103 -11.19 -8.94 6.57
N GLN A 104 -11.95 -9.81 5.94
CA GLN A 104 -12.09 -11.20 6.38
C GLN A 104 -10.73 -11.92 6.45
N ILE A 105 -9.88 -11.77 5.44
CA ILE A 105 -8.55 -12.39 5.42
C ILE A 105 -7.65 -11.82 6.54
N PHE A 106 -7.70 -10.51 6.81
CA PHE A 106 -6.96 -9.93 7.92
C PHE A 106 -7.46 -10.44 9.28
N ASN A 107 -8.76 -10.59 9.45
CA ASN A 107 -9.35 -11.19 10.64
C ASN A 107 -8.93 -12.67 10.79
N ASP A 108 -8.82 -13.42 9.68
CA ASP A 108 -8.34 -14.81 9.70
C ASP A 108 -6.87 -14.89 10.18
N TYR A 109 -5.97 -13.99 9.75
CA TYR A 109 -4.60 -13.93 10.29
C TYR A 109 -4.59 -13.72 11.81
N ILE A 110 -5.38 -12.77 12.31
CA ILE A 110 -5.45 -12.49 13.75
C ILE A 110 -5.98 -13.68 14.53
N LYS A 111 -7.02 -14.34 14.01
CA LYS A 111 -7.61 -15.55 14.60
C LYS A 111 -6.64 -16.74 14.60
N GLU A 112 -5.97 -17.00 13.48
CA GLU A 112 -4.97 -18.07 13.32
C GLU A 112 -3.78 -17.93 14.28
N ALA A 113 -3.40 -16.69 14.60
CA ALA A 113 -2.33 -16.39 15.54
C ALA A 113 -2.82 -16.13 16.97
N SER A 114 -4.15 -16.14 17.20
CA SER A 114 -4.77 -15.88 18.50
C SER A 114 -4.32 -14.55 19.13
N VAL A 115 -4.14 -13.51 18.32
CA VAL A 115 -3.71 -12.18 18.77
C VAL A 115 -4.88 -11.42 19.39
N PRO A 116 -4.79 -10.95 20.64
CA PRO A 116 -5.78 -10.04 21.20
C PRO A 116 -5.73 -8.68 20.50
N VAL A 117 -6.89 -8.19 20.06
CA VAL A 117 -7.05 -6.86 19.46
C VAL A 117 -7.80 -5.96 20.42
N LEU A 118 -7.28 -4.75 20.62
CA LEU A 118 -7.93 -3.70 21.38
C LEU A 118 -8.49 -2.66 20.39
N TYR A 119 -9.75 -2.85 20.00
CA TYR A 119 -10.47 -1.96 19.09
C TYR A 119 -10.96 -0.69 19.79
N GLU A 120 -11.11 0.37 19.00
CA GLU A 120 -11.61 1.68 19.44
C GLU A 120 -10.74 2.30 20.54
N TYR A 121 -9.41 2.07 20.48
CA TYR A 121 -8.45 2.69 21.39
C TYR A 121 -7.34 3.40 20.62
N ARG A 122 -7.11 4.67 20.97
CA ARG A 122 -6.07 5.51 20.38
C ARG A 122 -5.05 5.96 21.44
N ILE A 123 -3.82 6.19 20.98
CA ILE A 123 -2.72 6.57 21.86
C ILE A 123 -2.84 8.04 22.32
N THR A 124 -2.65 8.28 23.61
CA THR A 124 -2.62 9.64 24.18
C THR A 124 -1.25 10.04 24.68
N ALA A 125 -0.46 9.08 25.18
CA ALA A 125 0.87 9.32 25.71
C ALA A 125 1.78 8.10 25.58
N ALA A 126 3.09 8.33 25.57
CA ALA A 126 4.11 7.31 25.80
C ALA A 126 5.05 7.74 26.92
N VAL A 127 5.42 6.81 27.79
CA VAL A 127 6.42 7.02 28.84
C VAL A 127 7.74 6.43 28.36
N LYS A 128 8.77 7.28 28.26
CA LYS A 128 10.10 6.91 27.77
C LYS A 128 11.17 7.26 28.81
N GLN A 129 12.05 6.34 29.11
CA GLN A 129 13.20 6.53 29.98
C GLN A 129 14.47 6.08 29.30
N GLY A 130 15.48 6.93 29.24
CA GLY A 130 16.79 6.62 28.64
C GLY A 130 16.73 6.11 27.18
N GLY A 131 15.76 6.60 26.38
CA GLY A 131 15.55 6.16 25.02
C GLY A 131 14.68 4.89 24.87
N PHE A 132 14.20 4.30 25.98
CA PHE A 132 13.36 3.12 25.99
C PHE A 132 11.91 3.50 26.31
N ILE A 133 10.96 3.15 25.44
CA ILE A 133 9.52 3.29 25.72
C ILE A 133 9.13 2.17 26.69
N GLU A 134 8.74 2.56 27.91
CA GLU A 134 8.32 1.61 28.95
C GLU A 134 6.86 1.19 28.77
N ASN A 135 6.01 2.15 28.48
CA ASN A 135 4.57 1.93 28.26
C ASN A 135 3.94 3.05 27.44
N ILE A 136 2.77 2.74 26.92
CA ILE A 136 1.89 3.72 26.27
C ILE A 136 0.56 3.80 27.02
N THR A 137 -0.06 4.98 27.00
CA THR A 137 -1.43 5.19 27.46
C THR A 137 -2.32 5.30 26.23
N VAL A 138 -3.40 4.51 26.23
CA VAL A 138 -4.45 4.57 25.21
C VAL A 138 -5.80 4.88 25.85
N GLU A 139 -6.63 5.67 25.18
CA GLU A 139 -7.98 6.03 25.59
C GLU A 139 -9.03 5.41 24.65
N ASN A 140 -10.23 5.16 25.17
CA ASN A 140 -11.34 4.71 24.33
C ASN A 140 -11.82 5.85 23.41
N VAL A 141 -11.98 5.58 22.13
CA VAL A 141 -12.34 6.60 21.11
C VAL A 141 -13.76 7.09 21.27
N ALA A 142 -14.71 6.18 21.61
CA ALA A 142 -16.12 6.51 21.75
C ALA A 142 -16.42 7.25 23.07
N LEU A 143 -15.64 6.95 24.12
CA LEU A 143 -15.80 7.53 25.46
C LEU A 143 -14.45 8.01 26.01
N PRO A 144 -13.86 9.07 25.41
CA PRO A 144 -12.55 9.57 25.84
C PRO A 144 -12.63 10.11 27.29
N SER A 145 -11.95 9.43 28.20
CA SER A 145 -11.93 9.80 29.63
C SER A 145 -10.76 9.12 30.31
N SER A 146 -10.19 9.73 31.32
CA SER A 146 -9.11 9.13 32.11
C SER A 146 -9.53 7.79 32.77
N SER A 147 -10.81 7.56 32.99
CA SER A 147 -11.33 6.30 33.55
C SER A 147 -11.35 5.16 32.50
N THR A 148 -11.30 5.46 31.21
CA THR A 148 -11.24 4.48 30.12
C THR A 148 -9.82 4.19 29.67
N ASN A 149 -8.84 4.93 30.17
CA ASN A 149 -7.44 4.78 29.81
C ASN A 149 -6.90 3.41 30.21
N LYS A 150 -6.11 2.83 29.30
CA LYS A 150 -5.34 1.61 29.55
C LYS A 150 -3.85 1.90 29.41
N ILE A 151 -3.06 1.32 30.30
CA ILE A 151 -1.60 1.38 30.23
C ILE A 151 -1.12 0.05 29.66
N ILE A 152 -0.43 0.09 28.54
CA ILE A 152 0.12 -1.06 27.84
C ILE A 152 1.64 -1.02 27.95
N THR A 153 2.21 -2.02 28.60
CA THR A 153 3.66 -2.19 28.74
C THR A 153 4.13 -3.26 27.75
N ALA A 154 5.19 -2.99 27.02
CA ALA A 154 5.80 -3.95 26.09
C ALA A 154 7.32 -3.80 26.05
N LYS A 155 8.01 -4.90 25.64
CA LYS A 155 9.46 -4.86 25.41
C LYS A 155 9.80 -4.14 24.12
N MET A 156 9.01 -4.35 23.05
CA MET A 156 9.16 -3.73 21.74
C MET A 156 7.83 -3.15 21.27
N PHE A 157 7.90 -2.05 20.54
CA PHE A 157 6.76 -1.37 19.95
C PHE A 157 6.91 -1.30 18.43
N ILE A 158 5.80 -1.41 17.70
CA ILE A 158 5.76 -1.26 16.25
C ILE A 158 4.64 -0.29 15.91
N ASP A 159 4.97 0.87 15.33
CA ASP A 159 4.00 1.87 14.86
C ASP A 159 3.61 1.55 13.42
N CYS A 160 2.43 0.97 13.24
CA CYS A 160 1.84 0.66 11.94
C CYS A 160 0.71 1.62 11.56
N SER A 161 0.55 2.74 12.28
CA SER A 161 -0.43 3.77 11.92
C SER A 161 0.03 4.57 10.69
N TYR A 162 -0.94 5.10 9.92
CA TYR A 162 -0.65 5.99 8.78
C TYR A 162 -0.16 7.36 9.22
N GLU A 163 -0.36 7.73 10.48
CA GLU A 163 0.00 9.02 11.04
C GLU A 163 1.35 9.04 11.78
N GLY A 164 1.87 7.87 12.19
CA GLY A 164 3.05 7.80 13.05
C GLY A 164 2.79 8.32 14.46
N ASP A 165 1.61 8.02 15.01
CA ASP A 165 1.20 8.60 16.30
C ASP A 165 1.99 8.03 17.48
N LEU A 166 2.35 6.75 17.48
CA LEU A 166 3.20 6.17 18.52
C LEU A 166 4.62 6.74 18.45
N MET A 167 5.17 6.90 17.26
CA MET A 167 6.45 7.56 17.02
C MET A 167 6.46 8.97 17.61
N ALA A 168 5.44 9.78 17.29
CA ALA A 168 5.33 11.16 17.74
C ALA A 168 5.15 11.24 19.27
N LYS A 169 4.27 10.39 19.86
CA LYS A 169 4.07 10.34 21.33
C LYS A 169 5.30 9.81 22.07
N GLY A 170 6.12 8.98 21.42
CA GLY A 170 7.43 8.54 21.89
C GLY A 170 8.52 9.61 21.80
N SER A 171 8.20 10.83 21.34
CA SER A 171 9.17 11.93 21.13
C SER A 171 10.35 11.48 20.27
N VAL A 172 10.06 10.80 19.16
CA VAL A 172 11.01 10.43 18.12
C VAL A 172 10.92 11.46 17.00
N SER A 173 12.06 11.84 16.44
CA SER A 173 12.13 12.86 15.39
C SER A 173 11.44 12.43 14.10
N TYR A 174 10.63 13.32 13.55
CA TYR A 174 9.95 13.15 12.28
C TYR A 174 9.88 14.46 11.49
N ILE A 175 9.49 14.37 10.24
CA ILE A 175 9.22 15.51 9.35
C ILE A 175 7.80 15.39 8.79
N VAL A 176 7.19 16.56 8.53
CA VAL A 176 5.93 16.71 7.79
C VAL A 176 6.17 17.63 6.60
N GLY A 177 5.58 17.29 5.46
CA GLY A 177 5.70 18.08 4.23
C GLY A 177 6.87 17.64 3.35
N ARG A 178 7.28 18.54 2.45
CA ARG A 178 8.26 18.25 1.37
C ARG A 178 9.60 18.93 1.66
N GLU A 179 10.67 18.18 1.51
CA GLU A 179 12.03 18.72 1.60
C GLU A 179 12.38 19.52 0.34
N ASP A 180 13.29 20.47 0.49
CA ASP A 180 13.94 21.10 -0.64
C ASP A 180 14.81 20.09 -1.41
N ASN A 181 14.78 20.16 -2.74
CA ASN A 181 15.58 19.26 -3.59
C ASN A 181 17.06 19.22 -3.21
N SER A 182 17.61 20.33 -2.73
CA SER A 182 19.01 20.43 -2.35
C SER A 182 19.38 19.60 -1.13
N LEU A 183 18.42 19.29 -0.24
CA LEU A 183 18.70 18.58 1.02
C LEU A 183 19.25 17.16 0.77
N TYR A 184 18.69 16.44 -0.21
CA TYR A 184 19.09 15.08 -0.56
C TYR A 184 19.59 14.95 -2.01
N ASN A 185 19.86 16.09 -2.67
CA ASN A 185 20.26 16.14 -4.08
C ASN A 185 19.25 15.41 -4.98
N GLU A 186 17.97 15.72 -4.79
CA GLU A 186 16.84 15.18 -5.53
C GLU A 186 16.41 16.11 -6.67
N THR A 187 15.56 15.63 -7.56
CA THR A 187 15.04 16.39 -8.70
C THR A 187 13.54 16.62 -8.60
N TRP A 188 12.82 15.65 -8.01
CA TRP A 188 11.37 15.59 -8.05
C TRP A 188 10.69 15.88 -6.71
N ASN A 189 11.45 16.30 -5.69
CA ASN A 189 10.94 16.71 -4.40
C ASN A 189 10.53 18.21 -4.39
N GLY A 190 9.93 18.68 -3.29
CA GLY A 190 9.46 20.05 -3.16
C GLY A 190 8.35 20.43 -4.14
N VAL A 191 8.25 21.73 -4.45
CA VAL A 191 7.29 22.27 -5.40
C VAL A 191 7.56 21.75 -6.81
N GLN A 192 6.53 21.22 -7.48
CA GLN A 192 6.61 20.69 -8.84
C GLN A 192 5.37 21.08 -9.67
N LEU A 193 5.54 21.93 -10.65
CA LEU A 193 4.47 22.28 -11.59
C LEU A 193 4.62 21.44 -12.86
N LEU A 194 3.89 20.32 -12.94
CA LEU A 194 3.92 19.37 -14.05
C LEU A 194 2.55 19.26 -14.74
N ASN A 195 2.46 18.40 -15.77
CA ASN A 195 1.26 18.30 -16.62
C ASN A 195 0.31 17.15 -16.24
N GLN A 196 0.69 16.27 -15.29
CA GLN A 196 -0.19 15.23 -14.80
C GLN A 196 -1.33 15.84 -13.98
N HIS A 197 -2.54 15.31 -14.12
CA HIS A 197 -3.75 15.79 -13.44
C HIS A 197 -3.90 17.33 -13.45
N GLN A 198 -3.52 17.95 -14.59
CA GLN A 198 -3.49 19.39 -14.75
C GLN A 198 -4.73 19.92 -15.48
N PHE A 199 -5.18 21.11 -15.08
CA PHE A 199 -6.20 21.85 -15.82
C PHE A 199 -5.71 22.25 -17.21
N PRO A 200 -6.58 22.17 -18.25
CA PRO A 200 -6.26 22.78 -19.53
C PRO A 200 -6.11 24.30 -19.38
N ASP A 201 -5.33 24.89 -20.26
CA ASP A 201 -5.12 26.35 -20.24
C ASP A 201 -6.43 27.11 -20.44
N GLY A 202 -6.56 28.24 -19.75
CA GLY A 202 -7.69 29.14 -19.84
C GLY A 202 -8.91 28.76 -18.99
N VAL A 203 -8.77 27.85 -18.02
CA VAL A 203 -9.80 27.66 -16.98
C VAL A 203 -9.66 28.78 -15.95
N ASP A 204 -10.72 29.58 -15.85
CA ASP A 204 -10.78 30.80 -15.04
C ASP A 204 -10.95 30.48 -13.56
N PRO A 205 -10.12 31.06 -12.65
CA PRO A 205 -10.13 30.76 -11.21
C PRO A 205 -11.10 31.62 -10.39
N TYR A 206 -11.68 32.69 -10.95
CA TYR A 206 -12.40 33.71 -10.17
C TYR A 206 -13.89 33.40 -10.05
N LYS A 207 -14.54 33.86 -8.96
CA LYS A 207 -16.00 33.70 -8.77
C LYS A 207 -16.80 34.28 -9.93
N THR A 208 -16.49 35.52 -10.33
CA THR A 208 -16.99 36.11 -11.57
C THR A 208 -15.91 35.96 -12.63
N PRO A 209 -16.18 35.27 -13.74
CA PRO A 209 -15.16 35.02 -14.77
C PRO A 209 -14.49 36.31 -15.24
N SER A 210 -13.18 36.29 -15.36
CA SER A 210 -12.29 37.40 -15.75
C SER A 210 -12.24 38.60 -14.79
N ASP A 211 -12.87 38.50 -13.62
CA ASP A 211 -12.82 39.54 -12.58
C ASP A 211 -12.03 39.05 -11.36
N SER A 212 -10.76 39.41 -11.29
CA SER A 212 -9.88 39.04 -10.18
C SER A 212 -10.29 39.64 -8.83
N THR A 213 -11.13 40.70 -8.84
CA THR A 213 -11.61 41.33 -7.60
C THR A 213 -12.79 40.59 -6.98
N SER A 214 -13.43 39.69 -7.73
CA SER A 214 -14.55 38.87 -7.23
C SER A 214 -14.15 37.77 -6.24
N GLY A 215 -12.84 37.53 -6.08
CA GLY A 215 -12.28 36.46 -5.25
C GLY A 215 -12.18 35.11 -5.98
N LEU A 216 -11.51 34.15 -5.38
CA LEU A 216 -11.25 32.83 -5.97
C LEU A 216 -12.42 31.88 -5.73
N LEU A 217 -12.57 30.92 -6.64
CA LEU A 217 -13.46 29.78 -6.45
C LEU A 217 -12.94 28.92 -5.28
N TRP A 218 -13.84 28.12 -4.72
CA TRP A 218 -13.52 27.21 -3.63
C TRP A 218 -12.39 26.25 -4.00
N GLY A 219 -11.51 25.98 -3.04
CA GLY A 219 -10.37 25.06 -3.21
C GLY A 219 -9.18 25.64 -3.98
N ILE A 220 -9.18 26.96 -4.30
CA ILE A 220 -8.04 27.65 -4.91
C ILE A 220 -7.35 28.52 -3.87
N SER A 221 -6.04 28.28 -3.69
CA SER A 221 -5.19 29.05 -2.77
C SER A 221 -4.84 30.44 -3.30
N ASN A 222 -4.66 31.39 -2.39
CA ASN A 222 -4.11 32.71 -2.68
C ASN A 222 -2.58 32.74 -2.74
N ASN A 223 -1.91 31.62 -2.51
CA ASN A 223 -0.46 31.53 -2.52
C ASN A 223 0.11 31.81 -3.92
N LYS A 224 1.36 32.24 -3.93
CA LYS A 224 2.13 32.33 -5.18
C LYS A 224 2.91 31.03 -5.38
N LEU A 225 2.98 30.59 -6.63
CA LEU A 225 3.82 29.46 -7.00
C LEU A 225 5.29 29.75 -6.63
N LEU A 226 5.85 28.86 -5.82
CA LEU A 226 7.28 28.91 -5.48
C LEU A 226 8.12 28.27 -6.60
N PRO A 227 9.44 28.53 -6.65
CA PRO A 227 10.34 27.87 -7.58
C PRO A 227 10.30 26.33 -7.44
N ASN A 228 10.45 25.63 -8.56
CA ASN A 228 10.52 24.16 -8.54
C ASN A 228 11.61 23.67 -7.59
N GLY A 229 11.32 22.62 -6.84
CA GLY A 229 12.22 22.03 -5.87
C GLY A 229 12.25 22.70 -4.51
N THR A 230 11.50 23.80 -4.30
CA THR A 230 11.40 24.47 -3.00
C THR A 230 10.63 23.59 -2.00
N GLY A 231 11.23 23.31 -0.85
CA GLY A 231 10.57 22.59 0.24
C GLY A 231 9.49 23.40 0.94
N ASN A 232 8.48 22.74 1.49
CA ASN A 232 7.42 23.35 2.30
C ASN A 232 6.75 22.29 3.21
N LYS A 233 5.81 22.74 4.05
CA LYS A 233 5.07 21.85 4.97
C LYS A 233 3.80 21.22 4.39
N MET A 234 3.54 21.41 3.11
CA MET A 234 2.36 20.84 2.46
C MET A 234 2.56 19.34 2.25
N VAL A 235 1.51 18.57 2.52
CA VAL A 235 1.45 17.13 2.25
C VAL A 235 0.57 16.87 1.05
N GLN A 236 0.76 15.73 0.39
CA GLN A 236 -0.11 15.27 -0.69
C GLN A 236 -1.56 15.23 -0.21
N THR A 237 -2.47 15.53 -1.12
CA THR A 237 -3.90 15.52 -0.85
C THR A 237 -4.38 14.13 -0.40
N TYR A 238 -5.43 14.11 0.43
CA TYR A 238 -6.14 12.90 0.82
C TYR A 238 -7.41 12.74 -0.01
N ASN A 239 -7.90 11.49 -0.09
CA ASN A 239 -9.21 11.17 -0.62
C ASN A 239 -9.82 9.98 0.12
N TYR A 240 -10.91 9.45 -0.42
CA TYR A 240 -11.42 8.12 -0.13
C TYR A 240 -11.38 7.29 -1.41
N ARG A 241 -10.94 6.03 -1.31
CA ARG A 241 -11.11 5.02 -2.36
C ARG A 241 -12.53 4.49 -2.20
N VAL A 242 -13.43 4.89 -3.10
CA VAL A 242 -14.87 4.62 -2.91
C VAL A 242 -15.28 3.36 -3.67
N CYS A 243 -15.88 2.42 -2.95
CA CYS A 243 -16.52 1.27 -3.56
C CYS A 243 -17.95 1.65 -3.98
N LEU A 244 -18.24 1.52 -5.28
CA LEU A 244 -19.59 1.66 -5.85
C LEU A 244 -19.97 0.37 -6.57
N THR A 245 -21.26 0.21 -6.88
CA THR A 245 -21.78 -0.91 -7.66
C THR A 245 -22.84 -0.46 -8.68
N ASP A 246 -22.91 -1.13 -9.83
CA ASP A 246 -23.97 -1.00 -10.83
C ASP A 246 -25.01 -2.13 -10.75
N ASP A 247 -24.82 -3.11 -9.85
CA ASP A 247 -25.80 -4.16 -9.61
C ASP A 247 -27.05 -3.59 -8.93
N ALA A 248 -28.16 -3.52 -9.64
CA ALA A 248 -29.43 -3.00 -9.15
C ALA A 248 -29.94 -3.71 -7.87
N ALA A 249 -29.61 -4.99 -7.67
CA ALA A 249 -30.01 -5.74 -6.48
C ALA A 249 -29.20 -5.33 -5.24
N ASN A 250 -27.94 -4.96 -5.45
CA ASN A 250 -26.98 -4.59 -4.40
C ASN A 250 -26.82 -3.06 -4.21
N LYS A 251 -27.41 -2.23 -5.09
CA LYS A 251 -27.21 -0.78 -5.12
C LYS A 251 -28.06 -0.02 -4.11
N ILE A 252 -27.45 0.96 -3.44
CA ILE A 252 -28.09 2.06 -2.70
C ILE A 252 -27.79 3.35 -3.46
N GLU A 253 -28.82 4.13 -3.77
CA GLU A 253 -28.67 5.39 -4.50
C GLU A 253 -27.80 6.40 -3.73
N ILE A 254 -27.01 7.17 -4.48
CA ILE A 254 -26.20 8.27 -3.94
C ILE A 254 -27.13 9.45 -3.68
N THR A 255 -27.32 9.78 -2.40
CA THR A 255 -28.18 10.89 -1.98
C THR A 255 -27.35 12.11 -1.60
N GLN A 256 -28.00 13.28 -1.59
CA GLN A 256 -27.38 14.54 -1.18
C GLN A 256 -26.86 14.44 0.26
N PRO A 257 -25.57 14.69 0.52
CA PRO A 257 -25.05 14.71 1.89
C PRO A 257 -25.55 15.95 2.66
N LEU A 258 -25.55 15.86 3.99
CA LEU A 258 -26.10 16.90 4.87
C LEU A 258 -25.45 18.28 4.65
N ASN A 259 -24.13 18.31 4.52
CA ASN A 259 -23.34 19.54 4.38
C ASN A 259 -23.01 19.84 2.89
N TYR A 260 -23.92 19.52 1.97
CA TYR A 260 -23.71 19.72 0.55
C TYR A 260 -23.75 21.19 0.16
N ASP A 261 -22.68 21.66 -0.50
CA ASP A 261 -22.61 23.00 -1.12
C ASP A 261 -22.20 22.86 -2.60
N PRO A 262 -23.10 23.09 -3.56
CA PRO A 262 -22.80 22.98 -4.98
C PRO A 262 -21.72 23.97 -5.45
N SER A 263 -21.47 25.05 -4.72
CA SER A 263 -20.43 26.01 -5.07
C SER A 263 -19.02 25.44 -5.00
N HIS A 264 -18.82 24.37 -4.22
CA HIS A 264 -17.55 23.66 -4.14
C HIS A 264 -17.15 23.00 -5.47
N TYR A 265 -18.12 22.74 -6.36
CA TYR A 265 -17.91 22.03 -7.63
C TYR A 265 -17.98 22.95 -8.86
N GLU A 266 -18.05 24.25 -8.66
CA GLU A 266 -18.09 25.23 -9.77
C GLU A 266 -16.86 25.12 -10.68
N LEU A 267 -15.69 24.87 -10.09
CA LEU A 267 -14.45 24.66 -10.84
C LEU A 267 -14.50 23.37 -11.69
N LEU A 268 -15.18 22.32 -11.20
CA LEU A 268 -15.44 21.11 -11.99
C LEU A 268 -16.26 21.44 -13.24
N LEU A 269 -17.33 22.23 -13.12
CA LEU A 269 -18.14 22.63 -14.27
C LEU A 269 -17.31 23.37 -15.33
N ARG A 270 -16.48 24.32 -14.90
CA ARG A 270 -15.58 25.04 -15.81
C ARG A 270 -14.61 24.12 -16.51
N TYR A 271 -14.08 23.14 -15.77
CA TYR A 271 -13.22 22.09 -16.33
C TYR A 271 -13.97 21.25 -17.37
N ILE A 272 -15.15 20.74 -17.02
CA ILE A 272 -15.98 19.90 -17.90
C ILE A 272 -16.32 20.64 -19.20
N ILE A 273 -16.73 21.91 -19.13
CA ILE A 273 -17.01 22.72 -20.30
C ILE A 273 -15.79 22.93 -21.20
N LYS A 274 -14.61 23.13 -20.57
CA LYS A 274 -13.36 23.39 -21.30
C LYS A 274 -12.75 22.14 -21.91
N TYR A 275 -12.72 21.02 -21.15
CA TYR A 275 -12.10 19.76 -21.55
C TYR A 275 -13.04 18.91 -22.42
N ASN A 276 -14.35 18.93 -22.13
CA ASN A 276 -15.38 18.14 -22.80
C ASN A 276 -15.12 16.63 -22.77
N PRO A 277 -15.07 16.00 -21.56
CA PRO A 277 -14.80 14.57 -21.41
C PRO A 277 -15.89 13.75 -22.11
N LYS A 278 -15.53 12.55 -22.58
CA LYS A 278 -16.47 11.66 -23.28
C LYS A 278 -17.26 10.76 -22.34
N GLU A 279 -16.70 10.45 -21.18
CA GLU A 279 -17.23 9.56 -20.14
C GLU A 279 -16.62 9.93 -18.79
N LEU A 280 -17.12 9.38 -17.70
CA LEU A 280 -16.59 9.65 -16.35
C LEU A 280 -15.11 9.22 -16.22
N ASN A 281 -14.74 8.09 -16.83
CA ASN A 281 -13.37 7.60 -16.78
C ASN A 281 -12.40 8.43 -17.65
N ASP A 282 -12.91 9.35 -18.47
CA ASP A 282 -12.10 10.31 -19.24
C ASP A 282 -11.79 11.55 -18.38
N ARG A 283 -10.89 11.37 -17.40
CA ARG A 283 -10.32 12.42 -16.53
C ARG A 283 -11.33 13.16 -15.63
N VAL A 284 -12.40 12.48 -15.21
CA VAL A 284 -13.36 12.97 -14.19
C VAL A 284 -13.29 12.11 -12.94
N LEU A 285 -13.48 10.80 -13.08
CA LEU A 285 -13.32 9.79 -12.04
C LEU A 285 -12.52 8.61 -12.60
N LYS A 286 -11.63 8.03 -11.82
CA LYS A 286 -11.01 6.76 -12.18
C LYS A 286 -11.89 5.63 -11.65
N ILE A 287 -12.49 4.88 -12.56
CA ILE A 287 -13.41 3.79 -12.25
C ILE A 287 -12.70 2.47 -12.55
N ASP A 288 -12.07 1.88 -11.55
CA ASP A 288 -11.39 0.59 -11.66
C ASP A 288 -12.39 -0.52 -11.26
N ILE A 289 -12.63 -1.46 -12.18
CA ILE A 289 -13.62 -2.53 -11.98
C ILE A 289 -13.05 -3.62 -11.07
N MET A 290 -13.84 -4.02 -10.09
CA MET A 290 -13.56 -5.10 -9.15
C MET A 290 -14.56 -6.27 -9.37
N PRO A 291 -14.34 -7.43 -8.73
CA PRO A 291 -15.31 -8.52 -8.78
C PRO A 291 -16.71 -8.11 -8.31
N ASN A 292 -17.72 -8.85 -8.76
CA ASN A 292 -19.11 -8.71 -8.35
C ASN A 292 -19.73 -7.34 -8.61
N HIS A 293 -19.43 -6.76 -9.81
CA HIS A 293 -19.99 -5.48 -10.23
C HIS A 293 -19.64 -4.31 -9.30
N LYS A 294 -18.51 -4.38 -8.63
CA LYS A 294 -18.02 -3.30 -7.76
C LYS A 294 -16.89 -2.51 -8.40
N THR A 295 -16.57 -1.37 -7.81
CA THR A 295 -15.51 -0.48 -8.28
C THR A 295 -14.63 -0.03 -7.14
N ASP A 296 -13.40 0.35 -7.49
CA ASP A 296 -12.53 1.20 -6.72
C ASP A 296 -12.46 2.56 -7.43
N ILE A 297 -13.10 3.58 -6.86
CA ILE A 297 -13.07 4.94 -7.41
C ILE A 297 -11.88 5.68 -6.86
N ASN A 298 -10.99 6.11 -7.73
CA ASN A 298 -9.83 6.92 -7.39
C ASN A 298 -9.89 8.30 -8.08
N ASN A 299 -8.89 9.15 -7.80
CA ASN A 299 -8.74 10.42 -8.48
C ASN A 299 -8.41 10.22 -9.97
N ASN A 300 -8.98 11.08 -10.80
CA ASN A 300 -8.64 11.20 -12.22
C ASN A 300 -8.86 12.65 -12.68
N GLY A 301 -7.91 13.19 -13.45
CA GLY A 301 -7.99 14.58 -13.91
C GLY A 301 -7.68 15.63 -12.82
N PRO A 302 -7.89 16.90 -13.14
CA PRO A 302 -7.46 18.01 -12.28
C PRO A 302 -8.43 18.34 -11.14
N PHE A 303 -9.69 17.91 -11.26
CA PHE A 303 -10.72 18.02 -10.23
C PHE A 303 -11.36 16.65 -10.04
N SER A 304 -11.17 16.05 -8.89
CA SER A 304 -11.48 14.64 -8.65
C SER A 304 -11.86 14.39 -7.19
N THR A 305 -11.78 13.15 -6.75
CA THR A 305 -11.96 12.77 -5.33
C THR A 305 -10.90 13.33 -4.40
N ASP A 306 -9.78 13.83 -4.93
CA ASP A 306 -8.71 14.50 -4.18
C ASP A 306 -9.16 15.90 -3.71
N MET A 307 -9.29 16.11 -2.40
CA MET A 307 -9.64 17.40 -1.79
C MET A 307 -8.38 18.23 -1.55
N ILE A 308 -7.82 18.76 -2.66
CA ILE A 308 -6.48 19.39 -2.68
C ILE A 308 -6.40 20.59 -1.72
N GLY A 309 -5.36 20.60 -0.89
CA GLY A 309 -5.02 21.70 0.01
C GLY A 309 -5.80 21.76 1.33
N MET A 310 -6.64 20.74 1.62
CA MET A 310 -7.54 20.77 2.78
C MET A 310 -7.07 19.85 3.94
N ASN A 311 -5.84 19.34 3.89
CA ASN A 311 -5.32 18.35 4.85
C ASN A 311 -3.96 18.72 5.47
N TYR A 312 -3.47 19.95 5.29
CA TYR A 312 -2.12 20.32 5.76
C TYR A 312 -1.95 20.22 7.28
N ASP A 313 -2.99 20.53 8.04
CA ASP A 313 -2.95 20.47 9.50
C ASP A 313 -3.08 19.04 10.05
N TYR A 314 -3.61 18.11 9.26
CA TYR A 314 -3.93 16.75 9.70
C TYR A 314 -2.79 16.01 10.39
N PRO A 315 -1.54 16.00 9.89
CA PRO A 315 -0.45 15.23 10.50
C PRO A 315 -0.20 15.55 11.97
N ASP A 316 -0.20 16.85 12.33
CA ASP A 316 0.12 17.31 13.69
C ASP A 316 -1.10 17.75 14.51
N ALA A 317 -2.31 17.61 13.94
CA ALA A 317 -3.55 17.97 14.63
C ALA A 317 -3.88 17.01 15.77
N ASP A 318 -4.67 17.52 16.73
CA ASP A 318 -5.36 16.69 17.69
C ASP A 318 -6.45 15.82 17.04
N TYR A 319 -6.94 14.85 17.77
CA TYR A 319 -7.93 13.91 17.23
C TYR A 319 -9.26 14.57 16.84
N ALA A 320 -9.69 15.62 17.53
CA ALA A 320 -10.93 16.33 17.19
C ALA A 320 -10.78 17.08 15.86
N THR A 321 -9.65 17.75 15.65
CA THR A 321 -9.32 18.43 14.40
C THR A 321 -9.18 17.45 13.25
N ARG A 322 -8.52 16.31 13.45
CA ARG A 322 -8.43 15.25 12.44
C ARG A 322 -9.81 14.72 12.05
N GLN A 323 -10.68 14.46 13.03
CA GLN A 323 -12.04 13.99 12.76
C GLN A 323 -12.83 15.01 11.94
N ARG A 324 -12.72 16.32 12.24
CA ARG A 324 -13.34 17.37 11.43
C ARG A 324 -12.82 17.37 9.99
N ILE A 325 -11.49 17.28 9.79
CA ILE A 325 -10.88 17.23 8.46
C ILE A 325 -11.39 16.00 7.67
N LEU A 326 -11.45 14.83 8.30
CA LEU A 326 -11.97 13.61 7.66
C LEU A 326 -13.46 13.71 7.33
N GLN A 327 -14.25 14.36 8.18
CA GLN A 327 -15.67 14.60 7.90
C GLN A 327 -15.85 15.54 6.69
N GLU A 328 -15.06 16.61 6.60
CA GLU A 328 -15.06 17.52 5.46
C GLU A 328 -14.68 16.79 4.15
N HIS A 329 -13.69 15.89 4.19
CA HIS A 329 -13.33 15.04 3.04
C HIS A 329 -14.46 14.07 2.66
N THR A 330 -15.14 13.49 3.66
CA THR A 330 -16.32 12.62 3.43
C THR A 330 -17.44 13.40 2.72
N ASP A 331 -17.77 14.58 3.25
CA ASP A 331 -18.83 15.44 2.69
C ASP A 331 -18.47 15.89 1.27
N TYR A 332 -17.21 16.25 1.03
CA TYR A 332 -16.72 16.61 -0.29
C TYR A 332 -16.85 15.46 -1.30
N VAL A 333 -16.37 14.27 -0.97
CA VAL A 333 -16.39 13.12 -1.90
C VAL A 333 -17.83 12.67 -2.18
N LYS A 334 -18.68 12.55 -1.14
CA LYS A 334 -20.11 12.23 -1.32
C LYS A 334 -20.83 13.32 -2.13
N GLY A 335 -20.53 14.59 -1.86
CA GLY A 335 -21.10 15.71 -2.57
C GLY A 335 -20.64 15.78 -4.03
N LEU A 336 -19.39 15.41 -4.33
CA LEU A 336 -18.88 15.30 -5.71
C LEU A 336 -19.67 14.27 -6.52
N LEU A 337 -19.83 13.06 -5.98
CA LEU A 337 -20.58 11.99 -6.64
C LEU A 337 -22.05 12.40 -6.87
N TYR A 338 -22.67 13.02 -5.86
CA TYR A 338 -24.03 13.55 -5.97
C TYR A 338 -24.12 14.66 -7.02
N PHE A 339 -23.19 15.62 -7.01
CA PHE A 339 -23.15 16.74 -7.96
C PHE A 339 -23.07 16.24 -9.40
N ILE A 340 -22.17 15.30 -9.69
CA ILE A 340 -21.99 14.74 -11.04
C ILE A 340 -23.29 14.14 -11.55
N GLY A 341 -24.04 13.40 -10.71
CA GLY A 341 -25.28 12.75 -11.12
C GLY A 341 -26.51 13.65 -11.17
N HIS A 342 -26.54 14.75 -10.38
CA HIS A 342 -27.81 15.47 -10.15
C HIS A 342 -27.79 16.96 -10.55
N ASP A 343 -26.62 17.62 -10.65
CA ASP A 343 -26.61 19.03 -11.01
C ASP A 343 -27.03 19.22 -12.48
N PRO A 344 -28.08 20.02 -12.79
CA PRO A 344 -28.59 20.17 -14.14
C PRO A 344 -27.60 20.83 -15.10
N ARG A 345 -26.55 21.47 -14.61
CA ARG A 345 -25.51 22.12 -15.42
C ARG A 345 -24.47 21.11 -15.93
N MET A 346 -24.40 19.90 -15.32
CA MET A 346 -23.59 18.82 -15.81
C MET A 346 -24.16 18.25 -17.12
N PRO A 347 -23.32 17.84 -18.09
CA PRO A 347 -23.78 17.17 -19.32
C PRO A 347 -24.65 15.94 -19.01
N GLN A 348 -25.76 15.81 -19.74
CA GLN A 348 -26.73 14.74 -19.49
C GLN A 348 -26.09 13.36 -19.50
N TYR A 349 -25.21 13.07 -20.48
CA TYR A 349 -24.57 11.77 -20.60
C TYR A 349 -23.69 11.40 -19.39
N LEU A 350 -22.98 12.38 -18.78
CA LEU A 350 -22.19 12.15 -17.56
C LEU A 350 -23.10 11.93 -16.35
N ARG A 351 -24.25 12.63 -16.27
CA ARG A 351 -25.25 12.41 -15.23
C ARG A 351 -25.82 11.01 -15.32
N ASP A 352 -26.23 10.61 -16.53
CA ASP A 352 -26.82 9.29 -16.77
C ASP A 352 -25.82 8.16 -16.46
N GLU A 353 -24.54 8.36 -16.77
CA GLU A 353 -23.48 7.41 -16.42
C GLU A 353 -23.29 7.34 -14.90
N MET A 354 -23.24 8.48 -14.19
CA MET A 354 -23.07 8.50 -12.73
C MET A 354 -24.25 7.86 -11.99
N LEU A 355 -25.48 8.04 -12.47
CA LEU A 355 -26.69 7.46 -11.88
C LEU A 355 -26.79 5.92 -12.03
N GLN A 356 -25.94 5.31 -12.86
CA GLN A 356 -25.85 3.85 -12.90
C GLN A 356 -25.20 3.30 -11.62
N TRP A 357 -24.36 4.07 -10.96
CA TRP A 357 -23.59 3.69 -9.78
C TRP A 357 -24.30 4.06 -8.47
N GLY A 358 -24.05 3.27 -7.44
CA GLY A 358 -24.48 3.55 -6.07
C GLY A 358 -23.63 2.81 -5.04
N TYR A 359 -23.88 3.04 -3.76
CA TYR A 359 -23.16 2.33 -2.69
C TYR A 359 -23.61 0.88 -2.61
N PRO A 360 -22.68 -0.11 -2.45
CA PRO A 360 -23.04 -1.50 -2.31
C PRO A 360 -23.62 -1.78 -0.92
N LYS A 361 -24.74 -2.53 -0.85
CA LYS A 361 -25.40 -2.91 0.41
C LYS A 361 -24.56 -3.81 1.29
N ASP A 362 -23.64 -4.57 0.69
CA ASP A 362 -22.80 -5.58 1.34
C ASP A 362 -21.41 -5.10 1.72
N GLU A 363 -21.07 -3.81 1.48
CA GLU A 363 -19.82 -3.20 1.93
C GLU A 363 -20.10 -2.13 3.01
N TYR A 364 -19.24 -2.04 4.01
CA TYR A 364 -19.24 -0.99 5.05
C TYR A 364 -20.62 -0.82 5.73
N THR A 365 -21.27 -1.92 6.06
CA THR A 365 -22.66 -1.96 6.54
C THR A 365 -22.89 -1.22 7.86
N ASP A 366 -21.87 -1.03 8.65
CA ASP A 366 -21.88 -0.29 9.90
C ASP A 366 -21.45 1.20 9.76
N ASN A 367 -21.09 1.64 8.53
CA ASN A 367 -20.73 3.02 8.20
C ASN A 367 -21.56 3.61 7.05
N ASN A 368 -22.85 3.32 7.02
CA ASN A 368 -23.78 3.77 5.95
C ASN A 368 -23.27 3.44 4.54
N ASN A 369 -22.69 2.26 4.37
CA ASN A 369 -22.19 1.71 3.11
C ASN A 369 -21.15 2.59 2.40
N PHE A 370 -20.44 3.41 3.16
CA PHE A 370 -19.32 4.23 2.72
C PHE A 370 -18.05 3.85 3.47
N THR A 371 -16.91 3.86 2.80
CA THR A 371 -15.64 3.49 3.43
C THR A 371 -15.33 4.34 4.68
N GLN A 372 -14.89 3.70 5.74
CA GLN A 372 -14.45 4.36 6.98
C GLN A 372 -12.99 4.83 6.90
N GLN A 373 -12.20 4.32 5.94
CA GLN A 373 -10.77 4.59 5.84
C GLN A 373 -10.48 5.69 4.81
N ALA A 374 -10.03 6.84 5.29
CA ALA A 374 -9.45 7.83 4.41
C ALA A 374 -8.08 7.37 3.88
N TYR A 375 -7.76 7.71 2.64
CA TYR A 375 -6.42 7.48 2.09
C TYR A 375 -5.46 8.56 2.59
N ILE A 376 -4.83 8.29 3.71
CA ILE A 376 -3.75 9.12 4.27
C ILE A 376 -2.46 8.75 3.51
N ARG A 377 -2.24 9.40 2.36
CA ARG A 377 -1.10 9.08 1.47
C ARG A 377 0.24 9.37 2.10
N GLU A 378 0.29 10.38 2.95
CA GLU A 378 1.49 10.82 3.66
C GLU A 378 1.09 11.62 4.89
N SER A 379 1.79 11.39 6.01
CA SER A 379 1.64 12.16 7.22
C SER A 379 3.01 12.49 7.77
N ARG A 380 3.35 12.07 9.00
CA ARG A 380 4.70 12.17 9.53
C ARG A 380 5.60 11.12 8.87
N ARG A 381 6.85 11.44 8.65
CA ARG A 381 7.90 10.51 8.20
C ARG A 381 9.06 10.55 9.19
N LEU A 382 9.49 9.38 9.64
CA LEU A 382 10.61 9.20 10.57
C LEU A 382 11.87 9.90 10.06
N ILE A 383 12.67 10.50 10.95
CA ILE A 383 14.03 10.92 10.69
C ILE A 383 14.98 9.93 11.38
N GLY A 384 15.28 8.81 10.69
CA GLY A 384 16.20 7.78 11.16
C GLY A 384 17.67 8.09 10.85
N ASP A 385 18.54 7.09 11.07
CA ASP A 385 19.94 7.16 10.69
C ASP A 385 20.16 7.01 9.17
N TYR A 386 19.18 6.51 8.45
CA TYR A 386 19.16 6.40 7.01
C TYR A 386 17.82 6.92 6.47
N VAL A 387 17.89 7.82 5.50
CA VAL A 387 16.71 8.33 4.79
C VAL A 387 16.71 7.72 3.39
N MET A 388 15.65 7.00 3.04
CA MET A 388 15.41 6.57 1.66
C MET A 388 15.16 7.79 0.78
N THR A 389 15.81 7.88 -0.37
CA THR A 389 15.76 9.03 -1.28
C THR A 389 15.47 8.62 -2.71
N GLN A 390 15.24 9.58 -3.60
CA GLN A 390 15.11 9.34 -5.05
C GLN A 390 16.25 8.47 -5.60
N ALA A 391 17.47 8.65 -5.10
CA ALA A 391 18.63 7.86 -5.55
C ALA A 391 18.49 6.36 -5.23
N ASN A 392 17.79 6.01 -4.14
CA ASN A 392 17.48 4.61 -3.83
C ASN A 392 16.40 4.05 -4.79
N CYS A 393 15.34 4.80 -5.05
CA CYS A 393 14.29 4.37 -5.99
C CYS A 393 14.88 4.08 -7.38
N GLU A 394 15.78 4.92 -7.84
CA GLU A 394 16.46 4.79 -9.14
C GLU A 394 17.67 3.81 -9.11
N SER A 395 17.89 3.10 -8.02
CA SER A 395 19.01 2.16 -7.82
C SER A 395 20.40 2.80 -8.02
N ARG A 396 20.52 4.13 -7.92
CA ARG A 396 21.79 4.87 -7.90
C ARG A 396 22.48 4.80 -6.53
N ALA A 397 21.70 4.60 -5.47
CA ALA A 397 22.17 4.32 -4.12
C ALA A 397 21.55 3.00 -3.63
N VAL A 398 22.37 1.96 -3.54
CA VAL A 398 21.96 0.63 -3.10
C VAL A 398 22.36 0.43 -1.64
N VAL A 399 21.46 -0.14 -0.84
CA VAL A 399 21.72 -0.48 0.56
C VAL A 399 21.99 -1.97 0.71
N ASN A 400 22.91 -2.34 1.62
CA ASN A 400 23.27 -3.73 1.89
C ASN A 400 22.42 -4.36 3.02
N ASP A 401 21.66 -3.54 3.73
CA ASP A 401 20.80 -3.89 4.85
C ASP A 401 19.31 -3.90 4.45
N GLY A 402 19.00 -4.20 3.18
CA GLY A 402 17.63 -4.26 2.69
C GLY A 402 16.84 -5.39 3.35
N VAL A 403 15.64 -5.08 3.84
CA VAL A 403 14.74 -6.04 4.51
C VAL A 403 13.36 -6.15 3.87
N GLY A 404 13.20 -5.55 2.73
CA GLY A 404 12.05 -5.58 1.85
C GLY A 404 12.42 -4.86 0.57
N MET A 405 11.53 -4.92 -0.42
CA MET A 405 11.68 -4.22 -1.69
C MET A 405 10.48 -3.33 -1.97
N ALA A 406 10.68 -2.25 -2.71
CA ALA A 406 9.64 -1.44 -3.30
C ALA A 406 9.89 -1.31 -4.81
N ALA A 407 8.85 -0.98 -5.58
CA ALA A 407 8.95 -0.95 -7.05
C ALA A 407 7.91 -0.04 -7.73
N TYR A 408 7.13 0.70 -6.95
CA TYR A 408 6.15 1.62 -7.52
C TYR A 408 6.84 2.88 -8.07
N THR A 409 6.19 3.58 -8.99
CA THR A 409 6.66 4.90 -9.43
C THR A 409 6.78 5.84 -8.24
N MET A 410 7.69 6.79 -8.29
CA MET A 410 7.64 7.93 -7.37
C MET A 410 6.37 8.71 -7.70
N ASP A 411 5.37 8.60 -6.82
CA ASP A 411 4.02 9.07 -7.01
C ASP A 411 3.62 10.02 -5.87
N SER A 412 3.65 11.32 -6.17
CA SER A 412 3.11 12.35 -5.32
C SER A 412 1.83 12.90 -5.94
N HIS A 413 0.77 12.98 -5.17
CA HIS A 413 -0.45 13.66 -5.58
C HIS A 413 -0.34 15.18 -5.41
N ASN A 414 -1.26 15.92 -6.05
CA ASN A 414 -1.31 17.37 -5.94
C ASN A 414 -1.32 17.83 -4.48
N CYS A 415 -0.49 18.81 -4.17
CA CYS A 415 -0.44 19.44 -2.86
C CYS A 415 -1.23 20.73 -2.81
N GLU A 416 -1.21 21.51 -3.87
CA GLU A 416 -1.86 22.83 -3.91
C GLU A 416 -2.57 23.06 -5.24
N ARG A 417 -3.64 23.87 -5.19
CA ARG A 417 -4.30 24.45 -6.35
C ARG A 417 -4.22 25.96 -6.24
N LEU A 418 -3.69 26.64 -7.27
CA LEU A 418 -3.39 28.06 -7.22
C LEU A 418 -3.56 28.74 -8.58
N VAL A 419 -3.39 30.06 -8.62
CA VAL A 419 -3.47 30.84 -9.85
C VAL A 419 -2.08 31.04 -10.43
N VAL A 420 -1.89 30.63 -11.69
CA VAL A 420 -0.67 30.84 -12.45
C VAL A 420 -1.03 31.52 -13.78
N ASN A 421 -0.47 32.68 -14.04
CA ASN A 421 -0.76 33.47 -15.27
C ASN A 421 -2.28 33.70 -15.53
N GLY A 422 -3.05 33.96 -14.47
CA GLY A 422 -4.49 34.18 -14.54
C GLY A 422 -5.34 32.92 -14.75
N MET A 423 -4.77 31.75 -14.71
CA MET A 423 -5.44 30.47 -14.88
C MET A 423 -5.27 29.60 -13.63
N VAL A 424 -6.23 28.70 -13.39
CA VAL A 424 -6.08 27.71 -12.31
C VAL A 424 -5.07 26.63 -12.72
N LYS A 425 -4.18 26.27 -11.80
CA LYS A 425 -3.23 25.16 -11.93
C LYS A 425 -3.15 24.35 -10.64
N ASN A 426 -2.90 23.07 -10.78
CA ASN A 426 -2.54 22.18 -9.69
C ASN A 426 -1.02 22.06 -9.61
N GLU A 427 -0.48 21.93 -8.40
CA GLU A 427 0.94 21.80 -8.11
C GLU A 427 1.15 20.57 -7.21
N GLY A 428 2.26 19.84 -7.41
CA GLY A 428 2.71 18.75 -6.56
C GLY A 428 2.51 17.34 -7.12
N ASP A 429 1.81 17.18 -8.24
CA ASP A 429 1.65 15.87 -8.89
C ASP A 429 2.95 15.47 -9.59
N VAL A 430 3.53 14.37 -9.14
CA VAL A 430 4.76 13.78 -9.69
C VAL A 430 4.54 12.30 -9.93
N GLN A 431 4.72 11.85 -11.16
CA GLN A 431 4.64 10.44 -11.53
C GLN A 431 5.90 10.08 -12.33
N LYS A 432 6.92 9.59 -11.63
CA LYS A 432 8.23 9.26 -12.21
C LYS A 432 8.59 7.81 -11.92
N GLY A 433 8.56 6.98 -12.95
CA GLY A 433 8.92 5.58 -12.93
C GLY A 433 10.06 5.27 -13.89
N GLY A 434 10.10 4.02 -14.38
CA GLY A 434 11.13 3.53 -15.30
C GLY A 434 12.31 2.88 -14.59
N PHE A 435 12.19 2.60 -13.31
CA PHE A 435 13.14 1.83 -12.50
C PHE A 435 12.49 0.51 -12.03
N GLY A 436 13.33 -0.48 -11.76
CA GLY A 436 12.89 -1.79 -11.24
C GLY A 436 12.77 -1.81 -9.73
N PRO A 437 12.55 -3.01 -9.16
CA PRO A 437 12.56 -3.20 -7.72
C PRO A 437 13.87 -2.76 -7.07
N TYR A 438 13.78 -2.09 -5.92
CA TYR A 438 14.92 -1.64 -5.14
C TYR A 438 14.77 -1.99 -3.67
N PRO A 439 15.88 -2.26 -2.93
CA PRO A 439 15.82 -2.63 -1.52
C PRO A 439 15.51 -1.43 -0.62
N VAL A 440 14.68 -1.67 0.41
CA VAL A 440 14.40 -0.72 1.49
C VAL A 440 15.29 -1.05 2.69
N SER A 441 16.06 -0.05 3.16
CA SER A 441 17.02 -0.22 4.26
C SER A 441 16.32 -0.54 5.58
N TYR A 442 16.88 -1.46 6.36
CA TYR A 442 16.49 -1.72 7.74
C TYR A 442 16.57 -0.44 8.60
N ARG A 443 17.63 0.36 8.43
CA ARG A 443 17.84 1.61 9.17
C ARG A 443 16.79 2.68 8.87
N ALA A 444 16.04 2.55 7.79
CA ALA A 444 14.91 3.43 7.50
C ALA A 444 13.66 3.10 8.35
N LEU A 445 13.62 1.92 9.01
CA LEU A 445 12.50 1.47 9.82
C LEU A 445 12.66 1.75 11.32
N ILE A 446 13.82 2.28 11.74
CA ILE A 446 14.15 2.45 13.15
C ILE A 446 14.59 3.89 13.46
N PRO A 447 14.28 4.40 14.67
CA PRO A 447 14.77 5.67 15.16
C PRO A 447 16.29 5.69 15.33
N LYS A 448 16.86 6.87 15.46
CA LYS A 448 18.24 7.05 15.93
C LYS A 448 18.40 6.47 17.34
N ALA A 449 19.56 5.85 17.61
CA ALA A 449 19.83 5.17 18.86
C ALA A 449 19.74 6.08 20.11
N ASN A 450 20.05 7.36 19.97
CA ASN A 450 19.94 8.36 21.04
C ASN A 450 18.49 8.83 21.28
N GLU A 451 17.54 8.46 20.40
CA GLU A 451 16.13 8.86 20.52
C GLU A 451 15.26 7.73 21.04
N CYS A 452 15.33 6.53 20.39
CA CYS A 452 14.54 5.38 20.84
C CYS A 452 15.21 4.05 20.46
N THR A 453 15.18 3.08 21.40
CA THR A 453 15.90 1.82 21.27
C THR A 453 15.00 0.59 21.13
N ASN A 454 13.67 0.76 21.19
CA ASN A 454 12.69 -0.34 21.15
C ASN A 454 11.45 -0.04 20.31
N LEU A 455 11.59 0.78 19.25
CA LEU A 455 10.51 1.16 18.34
C LEU A 455 10.86 0.83 16.89
N TYR A 456 9.91 0.26 16.15
CA TYR A 456 9.91 0.14 14.69
C TYR A 456 8.80 0.98 14.07
N VAL A 457 9.06 1.56 12.88
CA VAL A 457 8.12 2.43 12.16
C VAL A 457 8.08 2.02 10.67
N PRO A 458 7.44 0.89 10.33
CA PRO A 458 7.43 0.37 8.95
C PRO A 458 6.52 1.12 7.99
N VAL A 459 5.54 1.90 8.49
CA VAL A 459 4.59 2.67 7.66
C VAL A 459 5.09 4.09 7.48
N CYS A 460 5.25 4.86 8.54
CA CYS A 460 5.79 6.21 8.51
C CYS A 460 7.33 6.22 8.53
N LEU A 461 7.95 5.37 7.71
CA LEU A 461 9.39 5.13 7.71
C LEU A 461 10.21 6.36 7.26
N SER A 462 11.52 6.27 7.47
CA SER A 462 12.48 7.34 7.14
C SER A 462 12.72 7.38 5.62
N ALA A 463 12.04 8.29 4.95
CA ALA A 463 12.15 8.53 3.52
C ALA A 463 11.90 10.01 3.20
N SER A 464 12.51 10.54 2.13
CA SER A 464 12.14 11.83 1.58
C SER A 464 10.71 11.77 1.03
N HIS A 465 10.03 12.92 0.93
CA HIS A 465 8.66 12.98 0.39
C HIS A 465 8.51 12.20 -0.92
N ILE A 466 9.44 12.43 -1.86
CA ILE A 466 9.31 11.80 -3.19
C ILE A 466 9.64 10.30 -3.18
N ALA A 467 10.61 9.85 -2.39
CA ALA A 467 10.90 8.43 -2.23
C ALA A 467 9.76 7.71 -1.47
N TYR A 468 9.16 8.37 -0.49
CA TYR A 468 8.00 7.85 0.22
C TYR A 468 6.84 7.60 -0.74
N GLY A 469 6.64 8.45 -1.75
CA GLY A 469 5.65 8.27 -2.82
C GLY A 469 5.77 6.93 -3.58
N SER A 470 6.98 6.35 -3.64
CA SER A 470 7.23 5.02 -4.22
C SER A 470 7.08 3.87 -3.21
N ILE A 471 7.36 4.12 -1.93
CA ILE A 471 7.40 3.08 -0.87
C ILE A 471 6.03 2.86 -0.24
N ARG A 472 5.16 3.88 -0.17
CA ARG A 472 3.90 3.94 0.56
C ARG A 472 2.78 3.01 0.06
N MET A 473 3.11 1.93 -0.60
CA MET A 473 2.15 0.97 -1.13
C MET A 473 1.81 -0.09 -0.07
N GLU A 474 0.52 -0.42 0.07
CA GLU A 474 0.02 -1.37 1.09
C GLU A 474 0.78 -2.71 1.10
N PRO A 475 1.06 -3.35 -0.07
CA PRO A 475 1.84 -4.60 -0.06
C PRO A 475 3.27 -4.39 0.43
N VAL A 476 3.89 -3.23 0.18
CA VAL A 476 5.23 -2.90 0.69
C VAL A 476 5.20 -2.71 2.21
N PHE A 477 4.19 -2.03 2.73
CA PHE A 477 4.01 -1.88 4.17
C PHE A 477 3.88 -3.23 4.88
N MET A 478 3.16 -4.19 4.29
CA MET A 478 3.07 -5.56 4.83
C MET A 478 4.44 -6.25 4.87
N VAL A 479 5.25 -6.15 3.81
CA VAL A 479 6.62 -6.71 3.76
C VAL A 479 7.51 -6.10 4.84
N LEU A 480 7.50 -4.78 4.97
CA LEU A 480 8.33 -4.06 5.95
C LEU A 480 7.88 -4.32 7.39
N ALA A 481 6.57 -4.48 7.61
CA ALA A 481 5.99 -4.81 8.90
C ALA A 481 6.34 -6.25 9.34
N GLN A 482 6.33 -7.22 8.43
CA GLN A 482 6.82 -8.57 8.70
C GLN A 482 8.29 -8.55 9.12
N SER A 483 9.11 -7.82 8.40
CA SER A 483 10.54 -7.67 8.69
C SER A 483 10.79 -7.00 10.04
N SER A 484 10.04 -5.93 10.35
CA SER A 484 10.11 -5.23 11.64
C SER A 484 9.71 -6.13 12.81
N ALA A 485 8.65 -6.92 12.66
CA ALA A 485 8.19 -7.83 13.70
C ALA A 485 9.18 -9.00 13.93
N ALA A 486 9.72 -9.57 12.85
CA ALA A 486 10.77 -10.60 12.97
C ALA A 486 12.03 -10.04 13.67
N ALA A 487 12.46 -8.82 13.31
CA ALA A 487 13.57 -8.13 13.97
C ALA A 487 13.28 -7.84 15.46
N ALA A 488 12.05 -7.40 15.79
CA ALA A 488 11.62 -7.18 17.17
C ALA A 488 11.72 -8.46 18.01
N CYS A 489 11.30 -9.60 17.45
CA CYS A 489 11.43 -10.90 18.10
C CYS A 489 12.89 -11.29 18.33
N MET A 490 13.76 -11.09 17.33
CA MET A 490 15.21 -11.32 17.46
C MET A 490 15.83 -10.42 18.54
N ALA A 491 15.43 -9.14 18.59
CA ALA A 491 15.91 -8.20 19.60
C ALA A 491 15.53 -8.64 21.02
N ILE A 492 14.29 -9.11 21.23
CA ILE A 492 13.81 -9.60 22.51
C ILE A 492 14.63 -10.84 22.93
N ASP A 493 14.83 -11.80 22.03
CA ASP A 493 15.53 -13.05 22.33
C ASP A 493 17.01 -12.85 22.63
N ALA A 494 17.63 -11.85 21.99
CA ALA A 494 19.04 -11.52 22.19
C ALA A 494 19.27 -10.45 23.26
N HIS A 495 18.22 -9.90 23.89
CA HIS A 495 18.29 -8.74 24.80
C HIS A 495 19.02 -7.53 24.18
N GLN A 496 18.72 -7.22 22.91
CA GLN A 496 19.33 -6.18 22.12
C GLN A 496 18.36 -5.02 21.86
N THR A 497 18.92 -3.86 21.50
CA THR A 497 18.15 -2.75 20.95
C THR A 497 17.84 -2.97 19.47
N VAL A 498 16.90 -2.19 18.92
CA VAL A 498 16.57 -2.26 17.48
C VAL A 498 17.77 -1.93 16.59
N GLN A 499 18.75 -1.16 17.08
CA GLN A 499 19.96 -0.80 16.33
C GLN A 499 21.06 -1.87 16.34
N GLN A 500 20.95 -2.89 17.21
CA GLN A 500 21.98 -3.92 17.41
C GLN A 500 21.66 -5.24 16.68
N ILE A 501 20.58 -5.28 15.90
CA ILE A 501 20.14 -6.48 15.20
C ILE A 501 21.16 -6.88 14.12
N ASP A 502 21.47 -8.17 14.04
CA ASP A 502 22.18 -8.76 12.91
C ASP A 502 21.22 -8.84 11.70
N VAL A 503 21.28 -7.82 10.84
CA VAL A 503 20.42 -7.72 9.66
C VAL A 503 20.64 -8.87 8.67
N LYS A 504 21.86 -9.41 8.57
CA LYS A 504 22.12 -10.57 7.70
C LYS A 504 21.40 -11.83 8.20
N LYS A 505 21.37 -12.03 9.50
CA LYS A 505 20.60 -13.13 10.11
C LYS A 505 19.11 -12.93 9.93
N LEU A 506 18.61 -11.68 10.04
CA LEU A 506 17.22 -11.35 9.75
C LEU A 506 16.86 -11.69 8.29
N GLN A 507 17.68 -11.25 7.33
CA GLN A 507 17.49 -11.54 5.90
C GLN A 507 17.44 -13.06 5.64
N GLN A 508 18.35 -13.83 6.25
CA GLN A 508 18.37 -15.30 6.15
C GLN A 508 17.11 -15.92 6.74
N THR A 509 16.65 -15.45 7.90
CA THR A 509 15.44 -15.96 8.55
C THR A 509 14.21 -15.74 7.67
N LEU A 510 14.05 -14.54 7.11
CA LEU A 510 12.94 -14.21 6.23
C LEU A 510 12.97 -15.02 4.92
N ALA A 511 14.16 -15.26 4.35
CA ALA A 511 14.32 -16.06 3.15
C ALA A 511 14.04 -17.56 3.39
N GLN A 512 14.45 -18.10 4.54
CA GLN A 512 14.28 -19.51 4.88
C GLN A 512 12.89 -19.88 5.42
N ASN A 513 12.18 -18.91 6.00
CA ASN A 513 10.85 -19.09 6.56
C ASN A 513 9.95 -17.88 6.22
N PRO A 514 9.63 -17.67 4.93
CA PRO A 514 8.92 -16.48 4.48
C PRO A 514 7.49 -16.35 5.02
N LEU A 515 6.84 -17.47 5.38
CA LEU A 515 5.48 -17.48 5.93
C LEU A 515 5.46 -17.58 7.47
N ILE A 516 6.64 -17.68 8.11
CA ILE A 516 6.79 -17.79 9.58
C ILE A 516 6.03 -18.99 10.17
N ASP A 517 5.77 -20.01 9.37
CA ASP A 517 5.05 -21.22 9.75
C ASP A 517 5.90 -22.51 9.66
N GLY A 518 7.17 -22.36 9.28
CA GLY A 518 8.12 -23.47 9.10
C GLY A 518 7.90 -24.28 7.82
N SER A 519 7.01 -23.83 6.93
CA SER A 519 6.78 -24.47 5.64
C SER A 519 8.00 -24.35 4.73
N THR A 520 8.13 -25.31 3.80
CA THR A 520 9.19 -25.26 2.77
C THR A 520 9.02 -24.03 1.90
N PRO A 521 10.04 -23.18 1.72
CA PRO A 521 9.97 -22.02 0.84
C PRO A 521 9.73 -22.41 -0.62
N GLU A 522 9.03 -21.56 -1.33
CA GLU A 522 8.92 -21.64 -2.78
C GLU A 522 10.25 -21.35 -3.46
N ILE A 523 10.44 -21.85 -4.67
CA ILE A 523 11.61 -21.55 -5.47
C ILE A 523 11.16 -20.73 -6.67
N LEU A 524 11.63 -19.49 -6.74
CA LEU A 524 11.42 -18.59 -7.87
C LEU A 524 12.71 -18.56 -8.70
N VAL A 525 12.57 -18.73 -10.01
CA VAL A 525 13.65 -18.52 -11.00
C VAL A 525 13.15 -17.52 -12.02
N ASP A 526 13.68 -16.30 -11.96
CA ASP A 526 13.34 -15.18 -12.83
C ASP A 526 14.23 -15.18 -14.10
N ASP A 527 13.79 -14.59 -15.21
CA ASP A 527 14.52 -14.58 -16.47
C ASP A 527 15.90 -13.92 -16.39
N ASN A 528 16.10 -13.02 -15.41
CA ASN A 528 17.37 -12.35 -15.17
C ASN A 528 18.34 -13.12 -14.25
N ASP A 529 17.95 -14.30 -13.73
CA ASP A 529 18.81 -15.16 -12.91
C ASP A 529 19.84 -15.91 -13.77
N SER A 530 20.97 -15.27 -14.04
CA SER A 530 22.05 -15.80 -14.89
C SER A 530 22.67 -17.11 -14.38
N LEU A 531 22.46 -17.49 -13.12
CA LEU A 531 22.95 -18.75 -12.53
C LEU A 531 22.03 -19.92 -12.90
N HIS A 532 20.75 -19.69 -13.00
CA HIS A 532 19.71 -20.70 -13.15
C HIS A 532 18.98 -20.64 -14.49
N VAL A 533 19.23 -19.58 -15.32
CA VAL A 533 18.61 -19.42 -16.63
C VAL A 533 19.66 -19.48 -17.73
N LYS A 534 19.43 -20.34 -18.73
CA LYS A 534 20.23 -20.44 -19.94
C LYS A 534 19.36 -20.18 -21.16
N SER A 535 19.90 -19.52 -22.18
CA SER A 535 19.18 -19.22 -23.39
C SER A 535 20.00 -19.62 -24.64
N SER A 536 19.29 -20.07 -25.68
CA SER A 536 19.85 -20.31 -26.99
C SER A 536 18.94 -19.70 -28.07
N GLY A 537 19.48 -19.18 -29.15
CA GLY A 537 18.72 -18.58 -30.25
C GLY A 537 18.45 -17.09 -30.08
N THR A 538 17.53 -16.56 -30.92
CA THR A 538 17.23 -15.12 -31.00
C THR A 538 16.21 -14.73 -29.92
N ARG A 539 16.51 -13.67 -29.20
CA ARG A 539 15.64 -13.15 -28.11
C ARG A 539 15.76 -11.64 -27.98
N GLN A 540 14.74 -11.03 -27.40
CA GLN A 540 14.71 -9.60 -27.09
C GLN A 540 14.29 -9.42 -25.63
N ASN A 541 15.10 -8.73 -24.83
CA ASN A 541 14.73 -8.40 -23.47
C ASN A 541 13.73 -7.23 -23.47
N GLN A 542 12.69 -7.35 -22.68
CA GLN A 542 11.68 -6.33 -22.41
C GLN A 542 11.86 -5.84 -20.96
N THR A 543 11.59 -4.56 -20.72
CA THR A 543 11.82 -3.91 -19.41
C THR A 543 10.55 -3.44 -18.72
N SER A 544 9.38 -3.88 -19.20
CA SER A 544 8.09 -3.54 -18.61
C SER A 544 7.08 -4.66 -18.82
N GLY A 545 6.15 -4.82 -17.90
CA GLY A 545 5.04 -5.77 -18.00
C GLY A 545 5.36 -7.21 -17.60
N GLY A 546 6.59 -7.48 -17.11
CA GLY A 546 6.98 -8.79 -16.56
C GLY A 546 6.64 -8.97 -15.09
N TYR A 547 6.97 -10.15 -14.58
CA TYR A 547 6.90 -10.45 -13.15
C TYR A 547 7.96 -9.66 -12.37
N GLY A 548 9.21 -9.72 -12.85
CA GLY A 548 10.36 -8.98 -12.37
C GLY A 548 10.61 -7.68 -13.15
N ALA A 549 11.87 -7.26 -13.20
CA ALA A 549 12.28 -6.07 -13.93
C ALA A 549 12.27 -6.29 -15.46
N THR A 550 12.40 -7.53 -15.91
CA THR A 550 12.52 -7.92 -17.33
C THR A 550 11.67 -9.14 -17.65
N TRP A 551 11.52 -9.40 -18.93
CA TRP A 551 11.07 -10.66 -19.49
C TRP A 551 11.63 -10.81 -20.91
N ILE A 552 11.65 -12.03 -21.45
CA ILE A 552 12.23 -12.36 -22.74
C ILE A 552 11.12 -12.54 -23.78
N ASN A 553 11.16 -11.72 -24.83
CA ASN A 553 10.36 -11.89 -26.03
C ASN A 553 11.11 -12.79 -27.03
N ILE A 554 10.48 -13.88 -27.42
CA ILE A 554 11.01 -14.83 -28.41
C ILE A 554 10.19 -14.68 -29.68
N PRO A 555 10.74 -14.08 -30.75
CA PRO A 555 10.02 -13.90 -32.02
C PRO A 555 9.79 -15.22 -32.73
N VAL A 556 8.85 -15.20 -33.68
CA VAL A 556 8.65 -16.33 -34.61
C VAL A 556 9.84 -16.40 -35.55
N GLU A 557 10.62 -17.48 -35.49
CA GLU A 557 11.79 -17.69 -36.34
C GLU A 557 11.89 -19.14 -36.82
N LYS A 558 12.68 -19.36 -37.91
CA LYS A 558 12.90 -20.70 -38.47
C LYS A 558 13.72 -21.61 -37.55
N LEU A 559 14.62 -21.04 -36.75
CA LEU A 559 15.45 -21.80 -35.81
C LEU A 559 14.83 -21.70 -34.39
N PRO A 560 14.67 -22.84 -33.68
CA PRO A 560 14.12 -22.84 -32.36
C PRO A 560 14.99 -22.07 -31.37
N THR A 561 14.36 -21.18 -30.61
CA THR A 561 14.93 -20.54 -29.42
C THR A 561 14.41 -21.24 -28.19
N ASN A 562 15.31 -21.57 -27.27
CA ASN A 562 14.97 -22.18 -25.98
C ASN A 562 15.49 -21.34 -24.84
N ILE A 563 14.62 -21.12 -23.82
CA ILE A 563 15.00 -20.54 -22.54
C ILE A 563 14.79 -21.64 -21.49
N THR A 564 15.86 -22.00 -20.79
CA THR A 564 15.87 -23.11 -19.84
C THR A 564 16.07 -22.58 -18.43
N TYR A 565 15.12 -22.88 -17.54
CA TYR A 565 15.10 -22.54 -16.13
C TYR A 565 15.45 -23.80 -15.32
N THR A 566 16.49 -23.74 -14.49
CA THR A 566 16.96 -24.89 -13.70
C THR A 566 17.00 -24.51 -12.21
N PRO A 567 15.96 -24.84 -11.42
CA PRO A 567 15.93 -24.49 -10.01
C PRO A 567 16.97 -25.27 -9.21
N LYS A 568 17.45 -24.68 -8.13
CA LYS A 568 18.16 -25.41 -7.09
C LYS A 568 17.17 -25.89 -6.04
N VAL A 569 16.87 -27.18 -6.04
CA VAL A 569 15.95 -27.80 -5.07
C VAL A 569 16.74 -28.22 -3.84
N ASP A 570 16.58 -27.52 -2.72
CA ASP A 570 17.21 -27.88 -1.44
C ASP A 570 16.37 -28.89 -0.65
N PHE A 571 15.04 -28.84 -0.78
CA PHE A 571 14.09 -29.73 -0.12
C PHE A 571 13.37 -30.59 -1.17
N PRO A 572 13.65 -31.90 -1.27
CA PRO A 572 12.94 -32.77 -2.20
C PRO A 572 11.49 -32.97 -1.76
N GLY A 573 10.55 -33.08 -2.71
CA GLY A 573 9.13 -33.23 -2.41
C GLY A 573 8.24 -33.01 -3.64
N ARG A 574 6.94 -32.91 -3.42
CA ARG A 574 5.97 -32.59 -4.47
C ARG A 574 5.86 -31.09 -4.62
N TYR A 575 5.97 -30.61 -5.86
CA TYR A 575 5.86 -29.20 -6.22
C TYR A 575 4.90 -29.02 -7.38
N THR A 576 4.04 -28.02 -7.31
CA THR A 576 3.34 -27.50 -8.49
C THR A 576 4.21 -26.43 -9.14
N ILE A 577 4.45 -26.57 -10.44
CA ILE A 577 5.26 -25.64 -11.22
C ILE A 577 4.32 -24.67 -11.92
N TYR A 578 4.62 -23.37 -11.81
CA TYR A 578 3.91 -22.29 -12.50
C TYR A 578 4.86 -21.51 -13.38
N ALA A 579 4.37 -21.07 -14.55
CA ALA A 579 5.04 -20.08 -15.39
C ALA A 579 4.29 -18.75 -15.30
N TYR A 580 5.03 -17.65 -15.19
CA TYR A 580 4.43 -16.32 -15.30
C TYR A 580 4.25 -15.98 -16.77
N MET A 581 3.04 -15.55 -17.11
CA MET A 581 2.64 -15.24 -18.47
C MET A 581 2.30 -13.76 -18.56
N PRO A 582 3.22 -12.92 -19.05
CA PRO A 582 2.96 -11.50 -19.30
C PRO A 582 2.01 -11.33 -20.49
N THR A 583 1.35 -10.18 -20.58
CA THR A 583 0.55 -9.83 -21.77
C THR A 583 1.47 -9.50 -22.95
N VAL A 584 1.31 -10.21 -24.05
CA VAL A 584 2.15 -10.09 -25.24
C VAL A 584 1.32 -9.75 -26.48
N LYS A 585 1.75 -8.75 -27.24
CA LYS A 585 1.16 -8.45 -28.54
C LYS A 585 1.55 -9.56 -29.55
N HIS A 586 0.58 -10.05 -30.31
CA HIS A 586 0.77 -11.14 -31.28
C HIS A 586 1.31 -12.43 -30.64
N ALA A 587 0.82 -12.74 -29.42
CA ALA A 587 1.16 -13.98 -28.73
C ALA A 587 0.85 -15.22 -29.60
N ALA A 588 1.65 -16.26 -29.44
CA ALA A 588 1.33 -17.57 -30.00
C ALA A 588 -0.01 -18.07 -29.51
N THR A 589 -0.77 -18.78 -30.34
CA THR A 589 -2.04 -19.40 -29.93
C THR A 589 -1.85 -20.43 -28.82
N GLN A 590 -0.66 -21.04 -28.76
CA GLN A 590 -0.22 -21.91 -27.67
C GLN A 590 1.26 -21.63 -27.34
N MET A 591 1.55 -21.44 -26.05
CA MET A 591 2.91 -21.40 -25.52
C MET A 591 3.38 -22.83 -25.25
N HIS A 592 4.58 -23.17 -25.70
CA HIS A 592 5.12 -24.51 -25.55
C HIS A 592 6.17 -24.55 -24.43
N TYR A 593 5.86 -25.31 -23.39
CA TYR A 593 6.74 -25.61 -22.25
C TYR A 593 7.13 -27.09 -22.28
N ILE A 594 8.36 -27.39 -21.87
CA ILE A 594 8.85 -28.75 -21.66
C ILE A 594 9.33 -28.82 -20.21
N VAL A 595 8.70 -29.64 -19.39
CA VAL A 595 9.14 -29.90 -18.03
C VAL A 595 9.96 -31.20 -18.05
N ASP A 596 11.28 -31.07 -17.94
CA ASP A 596 12.18 -32.21 -17.80
C ASP A 596 12.45 -32.45 -16.30
N ASN A 597 11.94 -33.55 -15.78
CA ASN A 597 12.14 -33.95 -14.40
C ASN A 597 13.03 -35.18 -14.34
N ASN A 598 14.33 -34.97 -14.17
CA ASN A 598 15.36 -36.02 -14.09
C ASN A 598 15.37 -36.96 -15.32
N GLY A 599 15.35 -36.39 -16.54
CA GLY A 599 15.36 -37.11 -17.80
C GLY A 599 13.98 -37.58 -18.28
N ASN A 600 12.91 -37.28 -17.55
CA ASN A 600 11.54 -37.56 -17.97
C ASN A 600 10.90 -36.23 -18.43
N ALA A 601 11.02 -35.95 -19.71
CA ALA A 601 10.49 -34.75 -20.33
C ALA A 601 8.98 -34.90 -20.61
N LYS A 602 8.20 -33.84 -20.32
CA LYS A 602 6.78 -33.73 -20.61
C LYS A 602 6.48 -32.41 -21.29
N ASP A 603 5.84 -32.47 -22.46
CA ASP A 603 5.35 -31.28 -23.14
C ASP A 603 4.08 -30.77 -22.47
N VAL A 604 4.01 -29.45 -22.29
CA VAL A 604 2.85 -28.73 -21.74
C VAL A 604 2.54 -27.56 -22.65
N LEU A 605 1.34 -27.57 -23.23
CA LEU A 605 0.87 -26.50 -24.11
C LEU A 605 -0.14 -25.65 -23.34
N ILE A 606 0.09 -24.34 -23.31
CA ILE A 606 -0.73 -23.37 -22.58
C ILE A 606 -1.28 -22.35 -23.57
N THR A 607 -2.58 -22.17 -23.60
CA THR A 607 -3.24 -21.07 -24.32
C THR A 607 -3.10 -19.78 -23.51
N PRO A 608 -2.47 -18.72 -24.03
CA PRO A 608 -2.40 -17.45 -23.33
C PRO A 608 -3.79 -16.86 -23.10
N HIS A 609 -4.03 -16.32 -21.90
CA HIS A 609 -5.23 -15.54 -21.62
C HIS A 609 -5.08 -14.14 -22.23
N THR A 610 -6.18 -13.61 -22.81
CA THR A 610 -6.21 -12.28 -23.41
C THR A 610 -6.59 -11.18 -22.43
N ASN A 611 -7.26 -11.55 -21.32
CA ASN A 611 -7.75 -10.63 -20.29
C ASN A 611 -7.01 -10.91 -18.98
N ILE A 612 -5.89 -10.24 -18.79
CA ILE A 612 -5.12 -10.29 -17.55
C ILE A 612 -5.45 -9.05 -16.74
N GLU A 613 -6.02 -9.27 -15.56
CA GLU A 613 -6.43 -8.22 -14.64
C GLU A 613 -5.23 -7.81 -13.76
N GLY A 614 -5.11 -6.51 -13.49
CA GLY A 614 -4.14 -5.95 -12.56
C GLY A 614 -3.15 -5.00 -13.22
N GLN A 615 -2.45 -4.21 -12.39
CA GLN A 615 -1.48 -3.22 -12.84
C GLN A 615 -0.26 -3.84 -13.51
N THR A 616 0.15 -5.01 -13.05
CA THR A 616 1.14 -5.81 -13.75
C THR A 616 0.39 -6.80 -14.63
N SER A 617 0.44 -6.58 -15.93
CA SER A 617 -0.22 -7.42 -16.91
C SER A 617 0.44 -8.79 -16.98
N GLY A 618 -0.04 -9.75 -16.23
CA GLY A 618 0.44 -11.12 -16.26
C GLY A 618 -0.14 -11.97 -15.14
N GLU A 619 -0.17 -13.27 -15.34
CA GLU A 619 -0.67 -14.23 -14.36
C GLU A 619 0.17 -15.51 -14.32
N TRP A 620 0.05 -16.24 -13.21
CA TRP A 620 0.67 -17.54 -13.06
C TRP A 620 -0.20 -18.64 -13.67
N VAL A 621 0.40 -19.45 -14.52
CA VAL A 621 -0.27 -20.58 -15.18
C VAL A 621 0.40 -21.88 -14.75
N SER A 622 -0.40 -22.87 -14.32
CA SER A 622 0.13 -24.14 -13.83
C SER A 622 0.65 -25.01 -14.98
N LEU A 623 1.88 -25.51 -14.85
CA LEU A 623 2.48 -26.52 -15.73
C LEU A 623 2.30 -27.95 -15.20
N GLY A 624 1.64 -28.13 -14.04
CA GLY A 624 1.41 -29.40 -13.40
C GLY A 624 2.22 -29.64 -12.12
N THR A 625 1.98 -30.77 -11.49
CA THR A 625 2.63 -31.17 -10.22
C THR A 625 3.61 -32.31 -10.45
N TYR A 626 4.82 -32.17 -9.88
CA TYR A 626 5.93 -33.10 -10.07
C TYR A 626 6.61 -33.41 -8.73
N THR A 627 7.21 -34.60 -8.60
CA THR A 627 8.05 -34.94 -7.47
C THR A 627 9.50 -34.57 -7.80
N LEU A 628 10.02 -33.52 -7.15
CA LEU A 628 11.35 -33.00 -7.41
C LEU A 628 12.38 -33.64 -6.49
N GLN A 629 13.57 -33.93 -7.04
CA GLN A 629 14.72 -34.41 -6.31
C GLN A 629 15.63 -33.25 -5.90
N LYS A 630 16.41 -33.45 -4.83
CA LYS A 630 17.42 -32.48 -4.39
C LYS A 630 18.44 -32.17 -5.49
N GLY A 631 18.83 -30.90 -5.61
CA GLY A 631 19.81 -30.40 -6.61
C GLY A 631 19.14 -29.85 -7.85
N ASN A 632 19.88 -29.85 -8.99
CA ASN A 632 19.47 -29.19 -10.25
C ASN A 632 19.05 -30.24 -11.30
N LYS A 633 18.16 -31.17 -10.91
CA LYS A 633 17.74 -32.31 -11.75
C LYS A 633 16.45 -32.06 -12.51
N THR A 634 15.80 -30.92 -12.26
CA THR A 634 14.58 -30.51 -12.92
C THR A 634 14.86 -29.26 -13.73
N SER A 635 14.30 -29.17 -14.94
CA SER A 635 14.31 -27.92 -15.71
C SER A 635 12.97 -27.67 -16.38
N VAL A 636 12.68 -26.39 -16.62
CA VAL A 636 11.55 -25.95 -17.43
C VAL A 636 12.13 -25.25 -18.66
N ILE A 637 11.75 -25.70 -19.84
CA ILE A 637 12.21 -25.15 -21.11
C ILE A 637 11.01 -24.47 -21.76
N ILE A 638 11.16 -23.22 -22.15
CA ILE A 638 10.20 -22.47 -22.97
C ILE A 638 10.78 -22.40 -24.40
N THR A 639 9.98 -22.76 -25.40
CA THR A 639 10.45 -22.82 -26.79
C THR A 639 9.45 -22.21 -27.76
N ASN A 640 9.94 -21.58 -28.83
CA ASN A 640 9.14 -21.15 -29.98
C ASN A 640 9.03 -22.21 -31.09
N LYS A 641 9.50 -23.43 -30.86
CA LYS A 641 9.41 -24.51 -31.84
C LYS A 641 7.96 -24.85 -32.19
N GLY A 642 7.58 -24.61 -33.43
CA GLY A 642 6.25 -24.93 -33.93
C GLY A 642 5.16 -23.96 -33.48
N THR A 643 5.49 -22.79 -32.93
CA THR A 643 4.55 -21.75 -32.54
C THR A 643 4.22 -20.84 -33.73
N ASP A 644 3.02 -20.27 -33.73
CA ASP A 644 2.46 -19.37 -34.75
C ASP A 644 2.54 -17.88 -34.40
N GLY A 645 3.05 -17.54 -33.21
CA GLY A 645 3.18 -16.19 -32.70
C GLY A 645 4.36 -16.02 -31.75
N VAL A 646 4.45 -14.86 -31.14
CA VAL A 646 5.48 -14.51 -30.15
C VAL A 646 5.31 -15.35 -28.88
N VAL A 647 6.42 -15.86 -28.36
CA VAL A 647 6.49 -16.58 -27.08
C VAL A 647 7.14 -15.71 -26.04
N ALA A 648 6.53 -15.62 -24.86
CA ALA A 648 7.09 -14.93 -23.71
C ALA A 648 7.76 -15.92 -22.75
N ALA A 649 8.95 -15.58 -22.28
CA ALA A 649 9.64 -16.29 -21.21
C ALA A 649 9.95 -15.29 -20.07
N ASP A 650 9.42 -15.56 -18.89
CA ASP A 650 9.52 -14.71 -17.71
C ASP A 650 9.93 -15.57 -16.50
N ALA A 651 9.25 -15.50 -15.39
CA ALA A 651 9.57 -16.25 -14.19
C ALA A 651 8.93 -17.65 -14.17
N ILE A 652 9.63 -18.60 -13.54
CA ILE A 652 9.11 -19.92 -13.19
C ILE A 652 9.09 -20.07 -11.66
N LEU A 653 7.95 -20.48 -11.11
CA LEU A 653 7.73 -20.64 -9.69
C LEU A 653 7.43 -22.11 -9.35
N PHE A 654 8.14 -22.63 -8.35
CA PHE A 654 7.97 -23.99 -7.84
C PHE A 654 7.37 -23.89 -6.43
N VAL A 655 6.12 -24.29 -6.28
CA VAL A 655 5.36 -24.19 -5.03
C VAL A 655 5.25 -25.56 -4.38
N PRO A 656 5.76 -25.78 -3.16
CA PRO A 656 5.59 -27.03 -2.43
C PRO A 656 4.10 -27.34 -2.24
N VAL A 657 3.71 -28.59 -2.47
CA VAL A 657 2.31 -29.06 -2.29
C VAL A 657 2.09 -29.57 -0.88
N ASP A 658 3.09 -30.22 -0.32
CA ASP A 658 3.05 -30.78 1.02
C ASP A 658 3.64 -29.76 2.00
N LYS A 659 2.83 -29.31 2.97
CA LYS A 659 3.26 -28.39 4.04
C LYS A 659 3.99 -29.14 5.14
#